data_a27513d27110c21dd81ae69874d3d086
#
_entry.id   a27513d27110c21dd81ae69874d3d086
#
_cell.length_a   1.000
_cell.length_b   1.000
_cell.length_c   1.000
_cell.angle_alpha   90.00
_cell.angle_beta   90.00
_cell.angle_gamma   90.00
#
_symmetry.space_group_name_H-M   'P 1'
#
loop_
_entity.id
_entity.type
_entity.pdbx_description
1 polymer ?
#
loop_
_entity_poly.entity_id
_entity_poly.type
_entity_poly.pdbx_seq_one_letter_code
_entity_poly.pdbx_strand_id
1 'polypeptide(L)'
;MASLQRIRNHGALLIAIVGLAMLAFILGDFLNSGSSFFNRNRENIGEVEGQKIHYTEYEAAREQLTEVYKIESGRTDFDEDLYAQIRSQVWNMFVMDYTLRAQAKEIGMDITADELSELCIGEHPHQIIAGRRAFMDENGQFSRDIVVNLLQAINDESGDEEQNANLKQAKTYWMYWEKAVRISYMQEKYTTLLQHLLKANSLDAEYAFNERQNGVSAEYVMKPYYTVADSLVKVSDGDIKKLYKQHLSQYKQTPNRAIKYIAYDIVPSEADFKAAETLMQNLQEEFKTAEDVSLVVNTNSDIMYDGRDYSEQTVPAQFKEFAFAKGAKAGDCTDILFENNTYAMARIMKAGYSMPDSVELKAIVEGGEDQELGWFKATDLPKNIAEPALAGKRGERFTVAVGMGEQTYEIMEIGKPSPKVKLAILAREVTPSSKTYSIIYNQAKQFIVDNNNAEALEKAAQEAGMTVIPQYNLTATTEKVGQLKSSRPIVRWAFEAKEGQVSDVFECGQQFVIAALTEVNDGEYRPMEAVRAELTYEATNNAKAAYIQKELKGVESLEAAAEKMGQPIQHIERVSLADNRFGNAGAEPAVIGTAIAQGENVLSAPIQGKMGVFMVKTGAANNINEDFVVENEKNRLSSRYAYLPYQAMQILEDQAEVVDNRANFQ
;
A
#
# COMPACT_ATOMS: atom_id res chain seq x y z
N MET A 1 -83.41 1.86 0.22
CA MET A 1 -83.26 2.73 1.41
C MET A 1 -82.93 1.99 2.71
N ALA A 2 -82.95 0.67 2.75
CA ALA A 2 -82.65 -0.13 3.98
C ALA A 2 -81.15 -0.32 4.28
N SER A 3 -80.26 -0.12 3.30
CA SER A 3 -78.83 -0.33 3.48
C SER A 3 -78.10 0.86 4.15
N LEU A 4 -78.51 2.08 3.86
CA LEU A 4 -77.96 3.32 4.47
C LEU A 4 -78.31 3.46 5.95
N GLN A 5 -79.49 2.93 6.38
CA GLN A 5 -79.91 2.95 7.78
C GLN A 5 -79.16 1.95 8.65
N ARG A 6 -78.73 0.79 8.08
CA ARG A 6 -77.80 -0.15 8.74
C ARG A 6 -76.42 0.39 8.93
N ILE A 7 -75.91 1.14 7.99
CA ILE A 7 -74.57 1.80 8.10
C ILE A 7 -74.60 2.88 9.19
N ARG A 8 -75.68 3.64 9.31
CA ARG A 8 -75.84 4.69 10.34
C ARG A 8 -75.98 4.12 11.76
N ASN A 9 -76.57 2.88 11.91
CA ASN A 9 -76.70 2.23 13.22
C ASN A 9 -75.39 1.59 13.71
N HIS A 10 -74.38 1.45 12.83
CA HIS A 10 -73.06 0.94 13.17
C HIS A 10 -71.95 1.97 13.01
N GLY A 11 -72.31 3.29 13.07
CA GLY A 11 -71.37 4.38 12.89
C GLY A 11 -70.21 4.34 13.88
N ALA A 12 -70.46 3.96 15.14
CA ALA A 12 -69.42 3.78 16.12
C ALA A 12 -68.42 2.63 15.79
N LEU A 13 -68.97 1.52 15.24
CA LEU A 13 -68.15 0.39 14.77
C LEU A 13 -67.33 0.78 13.52
N LEU A 14 -67.86 1.56 12.65
CA LEU A 14 -67.16 2.04 11.44
C LEU A 14 -66.05 3.02 11.78
N ILE A 15 -66.28 3.91 12.75
CA ILE A 15 -65.26 4.82 13.30
C ILE A 15 -64.18 4.02 14.01
N ALA A 16 -64.51 2.95 14.76
CA ALA A 16 -63.54 2.10 15.41
C ALA A 16 -62.68 1.31 14.39
N ILE A 17 -63.27 0.81 13.30
CA ILE A 17 -62.53 0.11 12.24
C ILE A 17 -61.63 1.06 11.47
N VAL A 18 -62.09 2.26 11.13
CA VAL A 18 -61.30 3.29 10.45
C VAL A 18 -60.17 3.81 11.39
N GLY A 19 -60.48 3.97 12.68
CA GLY A 19 -59.48 4.33 13.69
C GLY A 19 -58.39 3.26 13.86
N LEU A 20 -58.79 1.97 13.88
CA LEU A 20 -57.88 0.81 13.93
C LEU A 20 -57.05 0.70 12.65
N ALA A 21 -57.63 0.96 11.47
CA ALA A 21 -56.91 1.00 10.20
C ALA A 21 -55.91 2.15 10.12
N MET A 22 -56.29 3.35 10.59
CA MET A 22 -55.35 4.50 10.73
C MET A 22 -54.25 4.20 11.74
N LEU A 23 -54.57 3.58 12.86
CA LEU A 23 -53.60 3.20 13.88
C LEU A 23 -52.64 2.14 13.36
N ALA A 24 -53.14 1.15 12.59
CA ALA A 24 -52.31 0.18 11.91
C ALA A 24 -51.45 0.79 10.81
N PHE A 25 -51.95 1.81 10.10
CA PHE A 25 -51.17 2.55 9.11
C PHE A 25 -50.08 3.40 9.79
N ILE A 26 -50.42 4.12 10.87
CA ILE A 26 -49.45 4.90 11.66
C ILE A 26 -48.41 3.98 12.33
N LEU A 27 -48.84 2.82 12.86
CA LEU A 27 -47.91 1.83 13.40
C LEU A 27 -47.06 1.17 12.29
N GLY A 28 -47.63 0.93 11.12
CA GLY A 28 -46.91 0.46 9.94
C GLY A 28 -45.91 1.46 9.43
N ASP A 29 -46.26 2.75 9.42
CA ASP A 29 -45.36 3.84 9.07
C ASP A 29 -44.30 4.08 10.15
N PHE A 30 -44.65 3.94 11.42
CA PHE A 30 -43.72 4.01 12.55
C PHE A 30 -42.78 2.80 12.60
N LEU A 31 -43.25 1.60 12.27
CA LEU A 31 -42.42 0.40 12.11
C LEU A 31 -41.55 0.48 10.85
N ASN A 32 -42.04 1.10 9.79
CA ASN A 32 -41.27 1.39 8.58
C ASN A 32 -40.29 2.58 8.79
N SER A 33 -40.67 3.57 9.61
CA SER A 33 -39.79 4.66 10.06
C SER A 33 -38.79 4.19 11.12
N GLY A 34 -39.11 3.13 11.90
CA GLY A 34 -38.16 2.41 12.76
C GLY A 34 -37.07 1.73 11.93
N SER A 35 -37.36 1.33 10.69
CA SER A 35 -36.33 0.88 9.75
C SER A 35 -35.39 2.02 9.31
N SER A 36 -35.85 3.28 9.35
CA SER A 36 -34.98 4.45 9.09
C SER A 36 -34.03 4.74 10.26
N PHE A 37 -34.39 4.37 11.50
CA PHE A 37 -33.48 4.48 12.64
C PHE A 37 -32.40 3.39 12.61
N PHE A 38 -32.75 2.20 12.14
CA PHE A 38 -31.78 1.12 11.86
C PHE A 38 -31.03 1.35 10.54
N ASN A 39 -31.62 2.02 9.55
CA ASN A 39 -30.94 2.41 8.31
C ASN A 39 -29.96 3.58 8.50
N ARG A 40 -30.14 4.46 9.49
CA ARG A 40 -29.18 5.53 9.79
C ARG A 40 -27.78 5.02 10.14
N ASN A 41 -27.67 3.84 10.75
CA ASN A 41 -26.36 3.20 10.97
C ASN A 41 -25.86 2.46 9.72
N ARG A 42 -26.71 2.17 8.73
CA ARG A 42 -26.32 1.57 7.43
C ARG A 42 -25.81 2.61 6.43
N GLU A 43 -25.97 3.90 6.70
CA GLU A 43 -25.48 4.97 5.83
C GLU A 43 -24.07 5.44 6.20
N ASN A 44 -23.54 5.02 7.37
CA ASN A 44 -22.22 5.42 7.83
C ASN A 44 -21.22 4.30 7.60
N ILE A 45 -20.31 4.52 6.66
CA ILE A 45 -19.22 3.58 6.34
C ILE A 45 -18.13 3.56 7.41
N GLY A 46 -18.08 4.59 8.26
CA GLY A 46 -17.19 4.66 9.41
C GLY A 46 -17.33 5.95 10.20
N GLU A 47 -16.50 6.06 11.24
CA GLU A 47 -16.40 7.25 12.10
C GLU A 47 -14.94 7.43 12.52
N VAL A 48 -14.44 8.66 12.48
CA VAL A 48 -13.08 9.01 12.91
C VAL A 48 -13.17 10.22 13.83
N GLU A 49 -12.63 10.12 15.05
CA GLU A 49 -12.66 11.20 16.04
C GLU A 49 -14.08 11.77 16.26
N GLY A 50 -15.09 10.90 16.33
CA GLY A 50 -16.50 11.29 16.46
C GLY A 50 -17.15 11.88 15.20
N GLN A 51 -16.42 12.02 14.11
CA GLN A 51 -16.95 12.49 12.82
C GLN A 51 -17.35 11.30 11.95
N LYS A 52 -18.61 11.27 11.53
CA LYS A 52 -19.17 10.19 10.70
C LYS A 52 -18.81 10.39 9.24
N ILE A 53 -18.40 9.29 8.59
CA ILE A 53 -18.18 9.23 7.15
C ILE A 53 -19.40 8.59 6.53
N HIS A 54 -20.15 9.35 5.74
CA HIS A 54 -21.30 8.82 5.03
C HIS A 54 -20.89 8.01 3.81
N TYR A 55 -21.63 6.92 3.54
CA TYR A 55 -21.36 6.06 2.38
C TYR A 55 -21.33 6.85 1.06
N THR A 56 -22.26 7.80 0.89
CA THR A 56 -22.31 8.66 -0.30
C THR A 56 -21.07 9.56 -0.45
N GLU A 57 -20.53 10.06 0.65
CA GLU A 57 -19.31 10.87 0.66
C GLU A 57 -18.08 10.03 0.29
N TYR A 58 -18.00 8.83 0.87
CA TYR A 58 -16.94 7.87 0.56
C TYR A 58 -16.97 7.43 -0.91
N GLU A 59 -18.16 7.08 -1.44
CA GLU A 59 -18.32 6.68 -2.84
C GLU A 59 -17.97 7.82 -3.80
N ALA A 60 -18.39 9.05 -3.49
CA ALA A 60 -18.00 10.22 -4.30
C ALA A 60 -16.47 10.41 -4.32
N ALA A 61 -15.80 10.24 -3.19
CA ALA A 61 -14.33 10.31 -3.12
C ALA A 61 -13.66 9.15 -3.87
N ARG A 62 -14.24 7.95 -3.82
CA ARG A 62 -13.75 6.77 -4.57
C ARG A 62 -13.90 6.97 -6.08
N GLU A 63 -15.05 7.46 -6.54
CA GLU A 63 -15.28 7.78 -7.95
C GLU A 63 -14.32 8.88 -8.40
N GLN A 64 -14.15 9.93 -7.60
CA GLN A 64 -13.22 11.03 -7.89
C GLN A 64 -11.78 10.52 -8.07
N LEU A 65 -11.29 9.70 -7.15
CA LEU A 65 -9.94 9.14 -7.26
C LEU A 65 -9.82 8.18 -8.44
N THR A 66 -10.86 7.40 -8.74
CA THR A 66 -10.89 6.54 -9.94
C THR A 66 -10.74 7.37 -11.22
N GLU A 67 -11.44 8.50 -11.33
CA GLU A 67 -11.30 9.41 -12.49
C GLU A 67 -9.89 10.02 -12.58
N VAL A 68 -9.28 10.37 -11.45
CA VAL A 68 -7.87 10.82 -11.43
C VAL A 68 -6.94 9.75 -11.99
N TYR A 69 -7.10 8.48 -11.59
CA TYR A 69 -6.30 7.38 -12.14
C TYR A 69 -6.52 7.17 -13.63
N LYS A 70 -7.76 7.31 -14.15
CA LYS A 70 -8.06 7.23 -15.58
C LYS A 70 -7.35 8.34 -16.36
N ILE A 71 -7.44 9.57 -15.89
CA ILE A 71 -6.80 10.74 -16.52
C ILE A 71 -5.27 10.56 -16.56
N GLU A 72 -4.66 10.17 -15.45
CA GLU A 72 -3.19 10.05 -15.35
C GLU A 72 -2.62 8.85 -16.14
N SER A 73 -3.36 7.74 -16.20
CA SER A 73 -2.90 6.53 -16.88
C SER A 73 -3.34 6.44 -18.35
N GLY A 74 -4.34 7.21 -18.77
CA GLY A 74 -4.99 7.10 -20.08
C GLY A 74 -5.81 5.81 -20.27
N ARG A 75 -6.08 5.07 -19.19
CA ARG A 75 -6.86 3.81 -19.20
C ARG A 75 -8.29 4.08 -18.78
N THR A 76 -9.22 3.32 -19.32
CA THR A 76 -10.66 3.46 -19.02
C THR A 76 -11.17 2.43 -18.01
N ASP A 77 -10.45 1.32 -17.85
CA ASP A 77 -10.79 0.23 -16.95
C ASP A 77 -9.57 -0.22 -16.14
N PHE A 78 -9.83 -0.78 -14.97
CA PHE A 78 -8.82 -1.23 -14.02
C PHE A 78 -9.17 -2.62 -13.50
N ASP A 79 -8.15 -3.34 -13.05
CA ASP A 79 -8.35 -4.62 -12.36
C ASP A 79 -8.83 -4.40 -10.91
N GLU A 80 -9.32 -5.46 -10.29
CA GLU A 80 -9.84 -5.40 -8.92
C GLU A 80 -8.76 -5.02 -7.89
N ASP A 81 -7.50 -5.37 -8.14
CA ASP A 81 -6.39 -5.02 -7.24
C ASP A 81 -6.20 -3.50 -7.18
N LEU A 82 -6.33 -2.79 -8.32
CA LEU A 82 -6.26 -1.33 -8.34
C LEU A 82 -7.50 -0.69 -7.70
N TYR A 83 -8.69 -1.25 -7.91
CA TYR A 83 -9.89 -0.78 -7.20
C TYR A 83 -9.77 -0.99 -5.68
N ALA A 84 -9.21 -2.10 -5.22
CA ALA A 84 -8.90 -2.33 -3.81
C ALA A 84 -7.91 -1.31 -3.25
N GLN A 85 -6.88 -0.97 -4.02
CA GLN A 85 -5.93 0.09 -3.66
C GLN A 85 -6.61 1.46 -3.56
N ILE A 86 -7.47 1.81 -4.52
CA ILE A 86 -8.26 3.06 -4.50
C ILE A 86 -9.14 3.12 -3.26
N ARG A 87 -9.86 2.04 -2.92
CA ARG A 87 -10.69 1.97 -1.70
C ARG A 87 -9.87 2.21 -0.43
N SER A 88 -8.71 1.57 -0.34
CA SER A 88 -7.82 1.74 0.81
C SER A 88 -7.25 3.17 0.88
N GLN A 89 -6.85 3.73 -0.24
CA GLN A 89 -6.29 5.09 -0.31
C GLN A 89 -7.34 6.15 0.10
N VAL A 90 -8.57 6.01 -0.38
CA VAL A 90 -9.67 6.91 0.02
C VAL A 90 -9.96 6.81 1.52
N TRP A 91 -9.99 5.60 2.06
CA TRP A 91 -10.19 5.42 3.51
C TRP A 91 -9.08 6.07 4.33
N ASN A 92 -7.83 5.80 3.98
CA ASN A 92 -6.68 6.39 4.68
C ASN A 92 -6.67 7.93 4.58
N MET A 93 -7.12 8.47 3.44
CA MET A 93 -7.29 9.92 3.29
C MET A 93 -8.33 10.49 4.28
N PHE A 94 -9.46 9.80 4.48
CA PHE A 94 -10.45 10.20 5.48
C PHE A 94 -9.92 10.11 6.91
N VAL A 95 -9.25 9.00 7.24
CA VAL A 95 -8.65 8.82 8.58
C VAL A 95 -7.66 9.93 8.86
N MET A 96 -6.72 10.18 7.96
CA MET A 96 -5.71 11.24 8.10
C MET A 96 -6.35 12.63 8.19
N ASP A 97 -7.25 12.98 7.27
CA ASP A 97 -7.88 14.30 7.23
C ASP A 97 -8.66 14.59 8.52
N TYR A 98 -9.46 13.63 9.00
CA TYR A 98 -10.31 13.84 10.19
C TYR A 98 -9.50 13.85 11.47
N THR A 99 -8.49 12.97 11.60
CA THR A 99 -7.56 12.97 12.75
C THR A 99 -6.80 14.30 12.81
N LEU A 100 -6.23 14.75 11.68
CA LEU A 100 -5.53 16.04 11.64
C LEU A 100 -6.43 17.23 11.94
N ARG A 101 -7.66 17.25 11.41
CA ARG A 101 -8.62 18.33 11.69
C ARG A 101 -9.01 18.38 13.16
N ALA A 102 -9.17 17.22 13.81
CA ALA A 102 -9.46 17.18 15.24
C ALA A 102 -8.32 17.84 16.04
N GLN A 103 -7.08 17.47 15.78
CA GLN A 103 -5.90 18.04 16.42
C GLN A 103 -5.70 19.53 16.06
N ALA A 104 -5.83 19.89 14.80
CA ALA A 104 -5.69 21.25 14.33
C ALA A 104 -6.69 22.20 15.01
N LYS A 105 -7.94 21.75 15.18
CA LYS A 105 -8.98 22.51 15.88
C LYS A 105 -8.63 22.77 17.34
N GLU A 106 -8.06 21.81 18.06
CA GLU A 106 -7.66 21.96 19.46
C GLU A 106 -6.55 22.99 19.65
N ILE A 107 -5.61 23.06 18.72
CA ILE A 107 -4.47 23.99 18.80
C ILE A 107 -4.70 25.31 18.01
N GLY A 108 -5.87 25.47 17.40
CA GLY A 108 -6.21 26.67 16.62
C GLY A 108 -5.45 26.80 15.29
N MET A 109 -5.03 25.68 14.69
CA MET A 109 -4.33 25.65 13.40
C MET A 109 -5.34 25.46 12.26
N ASP A 110 -5.20 26.26 11.21
CA ASP A 110 -6.03 26.17 10.01
C ASP A 110 -5.21 26.55 8.75
N ILE A 111 -5.80 26.35 7.59
CA ILE A 111 -5.28 26.79 6.30
C ILE A 111 -6.27 27.81 5.72
N THR A 112 -5.80 29.04 5.56
CA THR A 112 -6.62 30.11 5.00
C THR A 112 -6.80 29.94 3.49
N ALA A 113 -7.82 30.60 2.92
CA ALA A 113 -8.03 30.59 1.47
C ALA A 113 -6.84 31.19 0.70
N ASP A 114 -6.21 32.23 1.27
CA ASP A 114 -5.04 32.88 0.67
C ASP A 114 -3.83 31.93 0.69
N GLU A 115 -3.57 31.23 1.79
CA GLU A 115 -2.52 30.20 1.86
C GLU A 115 -2.77 29.09 0.83
N LEU A 116 -4.00 28.58 0.73
CA LEU A 116 -4.31 27.54 -0.24
C LEU A 116 -4.13 28.04 -1.68
N SER A 117 -4.51 29.27 -1.97
CA SER A 117 -4.30 29.89 -3.28
C SER A 117 -2.81 30.00 -3.61
N GLU A 118 -1.98 30.43 -2.65
CA GLU A 118 -0.52 30.50 -2.85
C GLU A 118 0.10 29.13 -3.11
N LEU A 119 -0.37 28.09 -2.40
CA LEU A 119 0.09 26.72 -2.59
C LEU A 119 -0.32 26.11 -3.94
N CYS A 120 -1.41 26.59 -4.55
CA CYS A 120 -1.91 26.06 -5.81
C CYS A 120 -1.42 26.85 -7.03
N ILE A 121 -1.37 28.18 -6.94
CA ILE A 121 -1.10 29.08 -8.06
C ILE A 121 -0.12 30.22 -7.74
N GLY A 122 0.55 30.19 -6.58
CA GLY A 122 1.53 31.19 -6.16
C GLY A 122 2.89 31.04 -6.84
N GLU A 123 3.88 31.79 -6.31
CA GLU A 123 5.26 31.74 -6.81
C GLU A 123 5.95 30.41 -6.47
N HIS A 124 5.55 29.77 -5.36
CA HIS A 124 6.11 28.50 -4.90
C HIS A 124 5.00 27.47 -4.69
N PRO A 125 4.43 26.93 -5.77
CA PRO A 125 3.33 25.98 -5.66
C PRO A 125 3.76 24.69 -4.98
N HIS A 126 2.84 24.09 -4.24
CA HIS A 126 3.06 22.83 -3.57
C HIS A 126 3.44 21.71 -4.56
N GLN A 127 4.38 20.83 -4.17
CA GLN A 127 4.89 19.77 -5.05
C GLN A 127 3.79 18.85 -5.61
N ILE A 128 2.72 18.65 -4.86
CA ILE A 128 1.54 17.89 -5.33
C ILE A 128 0.94 18.51 -6.60
N ILE A 129 0.89 19.84 -6.73
CA ILE A 129 0.42 20.53 -7.92
C ILE A 129 1.54 20.64 -8.95
N ALA A 130 2.70 21.13 -8.54
CA ALA A 130 3.84 21.35 -9.45
C ALA A 130 4.32 20.07 -10.15
N GLY A 131 4.12 18.90 -9.54
CA GLY A 131 4.50 17.60 -10.09
C GLY A 131 3.48 16.98 -11.05
N ARG A 132 2.33 17.62 -11.34
CA ARG A 132 1.30 17.05 -12.21
C ARG A 132 1.53 17.42 -13.67
N ARG A 133 1.61 16.41 -14.54
CA ARG A 133 1.76 16.61 -15.99
C ARG A 133 0.71 17.56 -16.58
N ALA A 134 -0.52 17.48 -16.11
CA ALA A 134 -1.62 18.33 -16.54
C ALA A 134 -1.40 19.82 -16.27
N PHE A 135 -0.46 20.17 -15.37
CA PHE A 135 -0.16 21.55 -14.97
C PHE A 135 1.25 22.00 -15.40
N MET A 136 1.90 21.20 -16.26
CA MET A 136 3.22 21.51 -16.80
C MET A 136 3.11 22.08 -18.21
N ASP A 137 4.03 22.97 -18.53
CA ASP A 137 4.22 23.45 -19.90
C ASP A 137 4.92 22.41 -20.77
N GLU A 138 5.17 22.76 -22.01
CA GLU A 138 5.84 21.89 -23.00
C GLU A 138 7.29 21.54 -22.61
N ASN A 139 7.91 22.30 -21.72
CA ASN A 139 9.24 22.03 -21.18
C ASN A 139 9.21 21.11 -19.95
N GLY A 140 8.04 20.66 -19.53
CA GLY A 140 7.86 19.86 -18.32
C GLY A 140 8.00 20.66 -17.02
N GLN A 141 7.86 21.99 -17.08
CA GLN A 141 7.88 22.87 -15.92
C GLN A 141 6.45 23.28 -15.55
N PHE A 142 6.22 23.46 -14.26
CA PHE A 142 4.94 23.94 -13.78
C PHE A 142 4.56 25.29 -14.43
N SER A 143 3.36 25.39 -14.96
CA SER A 143 2.81 26.60 -15.54
C SER A 143 1.61 27.09 -14.76
N ARG A 144 1.78 28.24 -14.08
CA ARG A 144 0.71 28.92 -13.39
C ARG A 144 -0.45 29.26 -14.33
N ASP A 145 -0.14 29.69 -15.54
CA ASP A 145 -1.14 30.14 -16.50
C ASP A 145 -2.05 28.99 -16.96
N ILE A 146 -1.49 27.77 -17.11
CA ILE A 146 -2.30 26.57 -17.39
C ILE A 146 -3.32 26.34 -16.29
N VAL A 147 -2.89 26.43 -15.01
CA VAL A 147 -3.79 26.22 -13.88
C VAL A 147 -4.85 27.33 -13.80
N VAL A 148 -4.44 28.59 -13.97
CA VAL A 148 -5.38 29.73 -13.93
C VAL A 148 -6.41 29.64 -15.05
N ASN A 149 -5.98 29.30 -16.28
CA ASN A 149 -6.88 29.11 -17.42
C ASN A 149 -7.85 27.94 -17.18
N LEU A 150 -7.35 26.83 -16.59
CA LEU A 150 -8.20 25.72 -16.18
C LEU A 150 -9.26 26.15 -15.17
N LEU A 151 -8.87 26.89 -14.12
CA LEU A 151 -9.77 27.38 -13.09
C LEU A 151 -10.83 28.34 -13.63
N GLN A 152 -10.49 29.12 -14.64
CA GLN A 152 -11.47 29.97 -15.34
C GLN A 152 -12.43 29.12 -16.18
N ALA A 153 -11.90 28.16 -16.94
CA ALA A 153 -12.69 27.31 -17.83
C ALA A 153 -13.68 26.40 -17.07
N ILE A 154 -13.28 25.79 -15.96
CA ILE A 154 -14.17 24.90 -15.18
C ILE A 154 -15.36 25.60 -14.50
N ASN A 155 -15.35 26.94 -14.49
CA ASN A 155 -16.47 27.75 -13.99
C ASN A 155 -17.34 28.33 -15.12
N ASP A 156 -16.98 28.09 -16.39
CA ASP A 156 -17.74 28.53 -17.57
C ASP A 156 -18.60 27.35 -18.08
N GLU A 157 -19.90 27.44 -17.95
CA GLU A 157 -20.86 26.42 -18.39
C GLU A 157 -21.43 26.73 -19.82
N SER A 158 -20.80 27.64 -20.57
CA SER A 158 -21.32 28.12 -21.87
C SER A 158 -21.00 27.16 -23.04
N GLY A 159 -20.23 26.10 -22.83
CA GLY A 159 -19.82 25.12 -23.83
C GLY A 159 -20.94 24.17 -24.28
N ASP A 160 -20.66 23.42 -25.35
CA ASP A 160 -21.52 22.31 -25.78
C ASP A 160 -21.43 21.10 -24.80
N GLU A 161 -22.22 20.04 -25.05
CA GLU A 161 -22.34 18.90 -24.14
C GLU A 161 -21.02 18.14 -23.96
N GLU A 162 -20.20 18.02 -25.01
CA GLU A 162 -18.90 17.36 -24.96
C GLU A 162 -17.85 18.22 -24.24
N GLN A 163 -17.82 19.51 -24.50
CA GLN A 163 -16.96 20.46 -23.79
C GLN A 163 -17.30 20.50 -22.29
N ASN A 164 -18.58 20.53 -21.94
CA ASN A 164 -19.01 20.51 -20.55
C ASN A 164 -18.67 19.19 -19.85
N ALA A 165 -18.69 18.05 -20.54
CA ALA A 165 -18.24 16.76 -19.99
C ALA A 165 -16.73 16.77 -19.68
N ASN A 166 -15.90 17.27 -20.60
CA ASN A 166 -14.46 17.40 -20.41
C ASN A 166 -14.13 18.39 -19.28
N LEU A 167 -14.83 19.51 -19.20
CA LEU A 167 -14.67 20.49 -18.12
C LEU A 167 -15.08 19.90 -16.75
N LYS A 168 -16.13 19.09 -16.70
CA LYS A 168 -16.53 18.38 -15.48
C LYS A 168 -15.45 17.40 -15.01
N GLN A 169 -14.85 16.68 -15.94
CA GLN A 169 -13.73 15.78 -15.63
C GLN A 169 -12.52 16.55 -15.11
N ALA A 170 -12.15 17.65 -15.77
CA ALA A 170 -11.07 18.53 -15.35
C ALA A 170 -11.34 19.17 -13.96
N LYS A 171 -12.59 19.55 -13.67
CA LYS A 171 -13.02 20.02 -12.36
C LYS A 171 -12.86 18.95 -11.27
N THR A 172 -13.27 17.71 -11.58
CA THR A 172 -13.11 16.57 -10.66
C THR A 172 -11.64 16.31 -10.34
N TYR A 173 -10.78 16.35 -11.36
CA TYR A 173 -9.33 16.22 -11.22
C TYR A 173 -8.73 17.34 -10.35
N TRP A 174 -9.09 18.60 -10.62
CA TRP A 174 -8.64 19.75 -9.84
C TRP A 174 -9.04 19.65 -8.37
N MET A 175 -10.32 19.41 -8.09
CA MET A 175 -10.85 19.33 -6.72
C MET A 175 -10.16 18.25 -5.89
N TYR A 176 -9.78 17.13 -6.52
CA TYR A 176 -9.01 16.09 -5.84
C TYR A 176 -7.64 16.60 -5.40
N TRP A 177 -6.89 17.22 -6.32
CA TRP A 177 -5.54 17.68 -6.02
C TRP A 177 -5.50 18.87 -5.07
N GLU A 178 -6.46 19.78 -5.17
CA GLU A 178 -6.63 20.87 -4.21
C GLU A 178 -6.88 20.34 -2.78
N LYS A 179 -7.76 19.33 -2.65
CA LYS A 179 -7.98 18.64 -1.35
C LYS A 179 -6.71 17.94 -0.87
N ALA A 180 -5.99 17.27 -1.74
CA ALA A 180 -4.75 16.59 -1.40
C ALA A 180 -3.67 17.58 -0.92
N VAL A 181 -3.54 18.76 -1.56
CA VAL A 181 -2.66 19.85 -1.10
C VAL A 181 -3.06 20.31 0.30
N ARG A 182 -4.35 20.53 0.54
CA ARG A 182 -4.83 20.96 1.86
C ARG A 182 -4.45 19.96 2.96
N ILE A 183 -4.66 18.66 2.73
CA ILE A 183 -4.34 17.61 3.71
C ILE A 183 -2.82 17.55 3.93
N SER A 184 -2.05 17.52 2.84
CA SER A 184 -0.58 17.46 2.92
C SER A 184 0.01 18.67 3.63
N TYR A 185 -0.44 19.87 3.30
CA TYR A 185 0.05 21.09 3.93
C TYR A 185 -0.35 21.20 5.41
N MET A 186 -1.54 20.73 5.77
CA MET A 186 -1.92 20.64 7.19
C MET A 186 -0.98 19.72 7.96
N GLN A 187 -0.60 18.59 7.37
CA GLN A 187 0.38 17.66 7.93
C GLN A 187 1.76 18.32 8.04
N GLU A 188 2.19 19.06 7.03
CA GLU A 188 3.45 19.79 7.04
C GLU A 188 3.48 20.88 8.13
N LYS A 189 2.40 21.65 8.26
CA LYS A 189 2.25 22.67 9.35
C LYS A 189 2.35 22.00 10.73
N TYR A 190 1.63 20.89 10.93
CA TYR A 190 1.65 20.15 12.19
C TYR A 190 3.04 19.57 12.48
N THR A 191 3.66 18.93 11.51
CA THR A 191 5.01 18.37 11.63
C THR A 191 6.04 19.46 11.90
N THR A 192 5.94 20.60 11.22
CA THR A 192 6.82 21.76 11.43
C THR A 192 6.65 22.35 12.82
N LEU A 193 5.41 22.45 13.31
CA LEU A 193 5.14 22.88 14.68
C LEU A 193 5.83 21.97 15.69
N LEU A 194 5.69 20.65 15.53
CA LEU A 194 6.37 19.68 16.39
C LEU A 194 7.88 19.76 16.29
N GLN A 195 8.45 19.97 15.11
CA GLN A 195 9.90 20.18 14.91
C GLN A 195 10.40 21.41 15.67
N HIS A 196 9.60 22.47 15.72
CA HIS A 196 9.94 23.66 16.49
C HIS A 196 9.79 23.49 18.00
N LEU A 197 8.80 22.71 18.44
CA LEU A 197 8.58 22.40 19.86
C LEU A 197 9.63 21.42 20.42
N LEU A 198 10.10 20.48 19.60
CA LEU A 198 11.07 19.45 19.99
C LEU A 198 12.53 19.91 19.81
N LYS A 199 12.79 21.21 19.67
CA LYS A 199 14.15 21.73 19.67
C LYS A 199 14.75 21.70 21.06
N ALA A 200 15.96 21.19 21.18
CA ALA A 200 16.71 21.20 22.42
C ALA A 200 17.00 22.64 22.88
N ASN A 201 16.69 22.93 24.11
CA ASN A 201 17.07 24.19 24.75
C ASN A 201 18.45 24.07 25.44
N SER A 202 18.92 25.15 26.06
CA SER A 202 20.25 25.16 26.72
C SER A 202 20.30 24.26 27.96
N LEU A 203 19.18 24.08 28.65
CA LEU A 203 19.09 23.20 29.83
C LEU A 203 19.13 21.74 29.39
N ASP A 204 18.39 21.37 28.32
CA ASP A 204 18.45 20.02 27.75
C ASP A 204 19.88 19.69 27.29
N ALA A 205 20.56 20.65 26.67
CA ALA A 205 21.95 20.50 26.26
C ALA A 205 22.88 20.26 27.46
N GLU A 206 22.70 21.00 28.55
CA GLU A 206 23.48 20.84 29.78
C GLU A 206 23.23 19.47 30.42
N TYR A 207 21.98 19.05 30.52
CA TYR A 207 21.63 17.72 31.05
C TYR A 207 22.24 16.60 30.20
N ALA A 208 22.05 16.64 28.91
CA ALA A 208 22.55 15.61 28.02
C ALA A 208 24.09 15.55 27.96
N PHE A 209 24.74 16.70 28.08
CA PHE A 209 26.19 16.78 28.21
C PHE A 209 26.65 16.13 29.53
N ASN A 210 26.02 16.49 30.65
CA ASN A 210 26.33 15.93 31.96
C ASN A 210 26.09 14.41 32.04
N GLU A 211 24.99 13.92 31.47
CA GLU A 211 24.69 12.49 31.35
C GLU A 211 25.78 11.75 30.56
N ARG A 212 26.31 12.36 29.50
CA ARG A 212 27.36 11.80 28.66
C ARG A 212 28.75 11.98 29.28
N GLN A 213 29.03 13.15 29.83
CA GLN A 213 30.33 13.47 30.39
C GLN A 213 30.62 12.69 31.67
N ASN A 214 29.64 12.64 32.56
CA ASN A 214 29.80 11.98 33.84
C ASN A 214 29.67 10.45 33.69
N GLY A 215 30.75 9.77 33.92
CA GLY A 215 30.82 8.33 33.87
C GLY A 215 31.59 7.77 35.07
N VAL A 216 31.44 6.49 35.27
CA VAL A 216 32.17 5.76 36.27
C VAL A 216 32.79 4.49 35.67
N SER A 217 33.91 4.05 36.22
CA SER A 217 34.32 2.67 36.00
C SER A 217 33.48 1.74 36.89
N ALA A 218 33.32 0.49 36.49
CA ALA A 218 32.55 -0.47 37.27
C ALA A 218 33.12 -1.88 37.12
N GLU A 219 33.08 -2.62 38.20
CA GLU A 219 33.25 -4.07 38.21
C GLU A 219 31.92 -4.73 38.50
N TYR A 220 31.61 -5.82 37.83
CA TYR A 220 30.35 -6.51 38.02
C TYR A 220 30.44 -8.00 37.83
N VAL A 221 29.50 -8.69 38.47
CA VAL A 221 29.22 -10.10 38.23
C VAL A 221 27.76 -10.23 37.82
N MET A 222 27.50 -11.04 36.81
CA MET A 222 26.14 -11.33 36.33
C MET A 222 25.87 -12.83 36.40
N LYS A 223 24.76 -13.23 37.02
CA LYS A 223 24.20 -14.58 36.94
C LYS A 223 23.14 -14.61 35.86
N PRO A 224 23.41 -15.15 34.68
CA PRO A 224 22.41 -15.23 33.61
C PRO A 224 21.26 -16.18 33.97
N TYR A 225 20.01 -15.84 33.57
CA TYR A 225 18.85 -16.69 33.85
C TYR A 225 18.95 -18.09 33.27
N TYR A 226 19.57 -18.25 32.09
CA TYR A 226 19.74 -19.56 31.45
C TYR A 226 20.63 -20.52 32.25
N THR A 227 21.45 -20.03 33.19
CA THR A 227 22.31 -20.88 34.06
C THR A 227 21.55 -21.47 35.24
N VAL A 228 20.31 -21.01 35.49
CA VAL A 228 19.44 -21.52 36.54
C VAL A 228 18.43 -22.47 35.94
N ALA A 229 18.42 -23.72 36.41
CA ALA A 229 17.46 -24.70 35.93
C ALA A 229 16.02 -24.32 36.27
N ASP A 230 15.10 -24.50 35.35
CA ASP A 230 13.68 -24.17 35.56
C ASP A 230 13.05 -24.96 36.71
N SER A 231 13.58 -26.15 37.01
CA SER A 231 13.13 -26.99 38.12
C SER A 231 13.37 -26.38 39.53
N LEU A 232 14.25 -25.38 39.62
CA LEU A 232 14.54 -24.69 40.88
C LEU A 232 13.54 -23.58 41.24
N VAL A 233 12.70 -23.20 40.27
CA VAL A 233 11.70 -22.15 40.43
C VAL A 233 10.30 -22.68 40.12
N LYS A 234 9.30 -22.04 40.69
CA LYS A 234 7.90 -22.39 40.41
C LYS A 234 7.17 -21.16 39.91
N VAL A 235 6.55 -21.30 38.76
CA VAL A 235 5.65 -20.31 38.18
C VAL A 235 4.23 -20.84 38.26
N SER A 236 3.34 -20.04 38.81
CA SER A 236 1.92 -20.38 38.92
C SER A 236 1.11 -19.70 37.83
N ASP A 237 -0.08 -20.24 37.54
CA ASP A 237 -1.05 -19.56 36.66
C ASP A 237 -1.44 -18.16 37.19
N GLY A 238 -1.36 -17.96 38.49
CA GLY A 238 -1.57 -16.66 39.12
C GLY A 238 -0.52 -15.61 38.70
N ASP A 239 0.74 -16.03 38.60
CA ASP A 239 1.84 -15.14 38.17
C ASP A 239 1.67 -14.76 36.69
N ILE A 240 1.35 -15.72 35.83
CA ILE A 240 1.06 -15.50 34.41
C ILE A 240 -0.13 -14.55 34.24
N LYS A 241 -1.21 -14.77 35.00
CA LYS A 241 -2.40 -13.91 34.96
C LYS A 241 -2.11 -12.49 35.44
N LYS A 242 -1.21 -12.33 36.40
CA LYS A 242 -0.77 -11.01 36.91
C LYS A 242 0.00 -10.27 35.82
N LEU A 243 0.97 -10.90 35.16
CA LEU A 243 1.73 -10.32 34.05
C LEU A 243 0.82 -9.97 32.88
N TYR A 244 -0.09 -10.86 32.49
CA TYR A 244 -1.07 -10.58 31.45
C TYR A 244 -1.85 -9.28 31.71
N LYS A 245 -2.32 -9.09 32.96
CA LYS A 245 -3.02 -7.86 33.35
C LYS A 245 -2.12 -6.63 33.32
N GLN A 246 -0.85 -6.75 33.66
CA GLN A 246 0.11 -5.66 33.64
C GLN A 246 0.43 -5.21 32.22
N HIS A 247 0.46 -6.15 31.27
CA HIS A 247 0.74 -5.90 29.86
C HIS A 247 -0.51 -5.81 28.98
N LEU A 248 -1.72 -5.73 29.57
CA LEU A 248 -2.99 -5.82 28.83
C LEU A 248 -3.07 -4.83 27.67
N SER A 249 -2.59 -3.60 27.87
CA SER A 249 -2.57 -2.58 26.81
C SER A 249 -1.73 -2.96 25.58
N GLN A 250 -0.69 -3.79 25.76
CA GLN A 250 0.17 -4.28 24.68
C GLN A 250 -0.51 -5.40 23.85
N TYR A 251 -1.55 -6.01 24.41
CA TYR A 251 -2.30 -7.10 23.78
C TYR A 251 -3.60 -6.64 23.10
N LYS A 252 -3.84 -5.33 23.05
CA LYS A 252 -5.00 -4.79 22.33
C LYS A 252 -4.93 -5.21 20.87
N GLN A 253 -6.06 -5.69 20.31
CA GLN A 253 -6.16 -6.12 18.93
C GLN A 253 -7.51 -5.72 18.33
N THR A 254 -7.54 -5.62 17.00
CA THR A 254 -8.77 -5.58 16.23
C THR A 254 -9.25 -7.01 15.98
N PRO A 255 -10.56 -7.29 15.93
CA PRO A 255 -11.07 -8.60 15.52
C PRO A 255 -10.43 -9.07 14.22
N ASN A 256 -9.86 -10.27 14.25
CA ASN A 256 -9.11 -10.80 13.12
C ASN A 256 -9.29 -12.31 12.96
N ARG A 257 -8.84 -12.80 11.81
CA ARG A 257 -8.86 -14.22 11.43
C ARG A 257 -7.46 -14.65 11.01
N ALA A 258 -7.15 -15.92 11.25
CA ALA A 258 -6.01 -16.57 10.61
C ALA A 258 -6.51 -17.69 9.70
N ILE A 259 -5.92 -17.79 8.52
CA ILE A 259 -6.22 -18.85 7.56
C ILE A 259 -4.93 -19.52 7.11
N LYS A 260 -5.06 -20.75 6.63
CA LYS A 260 -4.09 -21.41 5.77
C LYS A 260 -4.73 -21.67 4.42
N TYR A 261 -3.98 -21.48 3.34
CA TYR A 261 -4.53 -21.76 2.01
C TYR A 261 -3.56 -22.52 1.12
N ILE A 262 -4.12 -23.20 0.12
CA ILE A 262 -3.40 -23.82 -0.98
C ILE A 262 -3.90 -23.23 -2.30
N ALA A 263 -3.06 -23.24 -3.32
CA ALA A 263 -3.38 -22.70 -4.63
C ALA A 263 -3.08 -23.71 -5.75
N TYR A 264 -3.96 -23.71 -6.75
CA TYR A 264 -3.80 -24.42 -8.01
C TYR A 264 -3.61 -23.39 -9.11
N ASP A 265 -2.46 -23.40 -9.76
CA ASP A 265 -2.19 -22.48 -10.86
C ASP A 265 -3.02 -22.86 -12.09
N ILE A 266 -3.68 -21.88 -12.69
CA ILE A 266 -4.45 -22.04 -13.93
C ILE A 266 -3.50 -21.85 -15.11
N VAL A 267 -2.79 -22.91 -15.47
CA VAL A 267 -1.80 -22.90 -16.56
C VAL A 267 -2.30 -23.68 -17.76
N PRO A 268 -1.86 -23.33 -18.99
CA PRO A 268 -2.20 -24.08 -20.19
C PRO A 268 -1.75 -25.55 -20.11
N SER A 269 -2.58 -26.45 -20.59
CA SER A 269 -2.26 -27.87 -20.72
C SER A 269 -1.53 -28.16 -22.03
N GLU A 270 -0.93 -29.35 -22.13
CA GLU A 270 -0.33 -29.81 -23.40
C GLU A 270 -1.33 -29.79 -24.58
N ALA A 271 -2.60 -30.03 -24.31
CA ALA A 271 -3.65 -29.94 -25.33
C ALA A 271 -3.86 -28.49 -25.82
N ASP A 272 -3.73 -27.48 -24.93
CA ASP A 272 -3.85 -26.07 -25.29
C ASP A 272 -2.66 -25.63 -26.16
N PHE A 273 -1.43 -26.04 -25.80
CA PHE A 273 -0.25 -25.82 -26.63
C PHE A 273 -0.40 -26.43 -28.02
N LYS A 274 -0.85 -27.67 -28.10
CA LYS A 274 -1.07 -28.35 -29.37
C LYS A 274 -2.18 -27.71 -30.21
N ALA A 275 -3.23 -27.24 -29.56
CA ALA A 275 -4.32 -26.53 -30.25
C ALA A 275 -3.84 -25.19 -30.82
N ALA A 276 -3.07 -24.42 -30.07
CA ALA A 276 -2.48 -23.16 -30.53
C ALA A 276 -1.48 -23.39 -31.66
N GLU A 277 -0.60 -24.40 -31.55
CA GLU A 277 0.33 -24.77 -32.61
C GLU A 277 -0.42 -25.17 -33.90
N THR A 278 -1.44 -26.00 -33.78
CA THR A 278 -2.25 -26.43 -34.93
C THR A 278 -2.96 -25.25 -35.58
N LEU A 279 -3.47 -24.30 -34.78
CA LEU A 279 -4.07 -23.08 -35.31
C LEU A 279 -3.06 -22.27 -36.12
N MET A 280 -1.86 -22.08 -35.58
CA MET A 280 -0.79 -21.35 -36.26
C MET A 280 -0.35 -22.04 -37.56
N GLN A 281 -0.23 -23.37 -37.55
CA GLN A 281 0.07 -24.16 -38.73
C GLN A 281 -1.01 -24.00 -39.82
N ASN A 282 -2.28 -24.01 -39.45
CA ASN A 282 -3.39 -23.81 -40.38
C ASN A 282 -3.42 -22.41 -41.01
N LEU A 283 -3.01 -21.38 -40.23
CA LEU A 283 -2.94 -20.00 -40.70
C LEU A 283 -1.69 -19.69 -41.50
N GLN A 284 -0.65 -20.53 -41.47
CA GLN A 284 0.66 -20.24 -42.05
C GLN A 284 0.61 -19.96 -43.56
N GLU A 285 -0.12 -20.76 -44.31
CA GLU A 285 -0.22 -20.57 -45.79
C GLU A 285 -1.06 -19.33 -46.14
N GLU A 286 -2.14 -19.08 -45.44
CA GLU A 286 -2.93 -17.87 -45.60
C GLU A 286 -2.09 -16.63 -45.29
N PHE A 287 -1.40 -16.61 -44.14
CA PHE A 287 -0.53 -15.52 -43.73
C PHE A 287 0.60 -15.24 -44.74
N LYS A 288 1.19 -16.30 -45.36
CA LYS A 288 2.23 -16.17 -46.38
C LYS A 288 1.73 -15.58 -47.69
N THR A 289 0.49 -15.90 -48.11
CA THR A 289 -0.02 -15.62 -49.43
C THR A 289 -1.07 -14.51 -49.49
N ALA A 290 -1.65 -14.11 -48.37
CA ALA A 290 -2.69 -13.09 -48.33
C ALA A 290 -2.26 -11.79 -48.99
N GLU A 291 -3.15 -11.21 -49.80
CA GLU A 291 -2.97 -9.87 -50.39
C GLU A 291 -3.08 -8.79 -49.30
N ASP A 292 -4.10 -8.92 -48.42
CA ASP A 292 -4.26 -8.08 -47.25
C ASP A 292 -3.89 -8.88 -45.98
N VAL A 293 -2.61 -8.85 -45.63
CA VAL A 293 -2.10 -9.53 -44.41
C VAL A 293 -2.55 -8.83 -43.15
N SER A 294 -2.90 -7.53 -43.20
CA SER A 294 -3.38 -6.79 -42.03
C SER A 294 -4.71 -7.34 -41.53
N LEU A 295 -5.58 -7.75 -42.45
CA LEU A 295 -6.84 -8.39 -42.13
C LEU A 295 -6.61 -9.75 -41.45
N VAL A 296 -5.67 -10.57 -41.96
CA VAL A 296 -5.35 -11.88 -41.37
C VAL A 296 -4.81 -11.72 -39.94
N VAL A 297 -3.88 -10.76 -39.75
CA VAL A 297 -3.33 -10.47 -38.42
C VAL A 297 -4.43 -9.96 -37.46
N ASN A 298 -5.19 -8.95 -37.87
CA ASN A 298 -6.20 -8.35 -36.96
C ASN A 298 -7.35 -9.31 -36.60
N THR A 299 -7.56 -10.35 -37.42
CA THR A 299 -8.60 -11.36 -37.19
C THR A 299 -8.10 -12.51 -36.30
N ASN A 300 -6.83 -12.91 -36.42
CA ASN A 300 -6.32 -14.16 -35.85
C ASN A 300 -5.18 -14.00 -34.85
N SER A 301 -4.65 -12.80 -34.65
CA SER A 301 -3.54 -12.53 -33.74
C SER A 301 -4.00 -11.84 -32.45
N ASP A 302 -3.29 -12.08 -31.38
CA ASP A 302 -3.47 -11.34 -30.12
C ASP A 302 -2.81 -9.95 -30.17
N ILE A 303 -2.00 -9.70 -31.19
CA ILE A 303 -1.36 -8.41 -31.47
C ILE A 303 -1.94 -7.85 -32.76
N MET A 304 -2.46 -6.63 -32.74
CA MET A 304 -2.97 -5.98 -33.95
C MET A 304 -1.82 -5.55 -34.90
N TYR A 305 -2.08 -5.54 -36.17
CA TYR A 305 -1.15 -5.02 -37.18
C TYR A 305 -0.95 -3.51 -36.97
N ASP A 306 0.26 -3.10 -36.62
CA ASP A 306 0.59 -1.71 -36.31
C ASP A 306 1.17 -0.92 -37.50
N GLY A 307 1.63 -1.62 -38.55
CA GLY A 307 2.25 -1.03 -39.74
C GLY A 307 3.53 -0.25 -39.46
N ARG A 308 4.21 -0.48 -38.35
CA ARG A 308 5.42 0.26 -37.96
C ARG A 308 6.62 -0.04 -38.84
N ASP A 309 7.50 0.97 -38.93
CA ASP A 309 8.83 0.84 -39.52
C ASP A 309 9.83 0.49 -38.42
N TYR A 310 10.15 -0.79 -38.26
CA TYR A 310 11.06 -1.29 -37.23
C TYR A 310 12.53 -1.02 -37.61
N SER A 311 13.32 -0.59 -36.63
CA SER A 311 14.79 -0.62 -36.71
C SER A 311 15.34 -1.89 -36.06
N GLU A 312 16.65 -2.14 -36.18
CA GLU A 312 17.30 -3.24 -35.43
C GLU A 312 17.14 -3.18 -33.91
N GLN A 313 16.83 -2.00 -33.37
CA GLN A 313 16.66 -1.77 -31.91
C GLN A 313 15.21 -1.92 -31.46
N THR A 314 14.24 -1.74 -32.38
CA THR A 314 12.81 -1.75 -32.05
C THR A 314 12.09 -3.01 -32.52
N VAL A 315 12.67 -3.79 -33.43
CA VAL A 315 12.12 -5.07 -33.88
C VAL A 315 12.12 -6.07 -32.70
N PRO A 316 11.05 -6.89 -32.53
CA PRO A 316 11.08 -7.95 -31.51
C PRO A 316 12.29 -8.87 -31.72
N ALA A 317 13.00 -9.18 -30.62
CA ALA A 317 14.30 -9.84 -30.64
C ALA A 317 14.30 -11.14 -31.46
N GLN A 318 13.25 -11.94 -31.37
CA GLN A 318 13.05 -13.21 -32.07
C GLN A 318 13.01 -13.06 -33.61
N PHE A 319 12.68 -11.88 -34.14
CA PHE A 319 12.60 -11.62 -35.58
C PHE A 319 13.77 -10.80 -36.10
N LYS A 320 14.68 -10.35 -35.27
CA LYS A 320 15.75 -9.42 -35.63
C LYS A 320 16.66 -9.99 -36.73
N GLU A 321 17.17 -11.18 -36.59
CA GLU A 321 18.06 -11.82 -37.57
C GLU A 321 17.35 -12.05 -38.91
N PHE A 322 16.09 -12.46 -38.87
CA PHE A 322 15.28 -12.63 -40.07
C PHE A 322 15.01 -11.30 -40.78
N ALA A 323 14.56 -10.29 -40.04
CA ALA A 323 14.12 -9.01 -40.58
C ALA A 323 15.26 -8.21 -41.25
N PHE A 324 16.48 -8.32 -40.72
CA PHE A 324 17.67 -7.61 -41.18
C PHE A 324 18.69 -8.53 -41.87
N ALA A 325 18.28 -9.73 -42.27
CA ALA A 325 19.13 -10.64 -43.04
C ALA A 325 19.57 -10.01 -44.37
N LYS A 326 20.79 -10.34 -44.82
CA LYS A 326 21.28 -9.87 -46.11
C LYS A 326 20.44 -10.50 -47.22
N GLY A 327 19.70 -9.69 -47.96
CA GLY A 327 18.82 -10.12 -49.04
C GLY A 327 17.35 -10.30 -48.63
N ALA A 328 16.97 -9.94 -47.40
CA ALA A 328 15.58 -9.90 -46.94
C ALA A 328 14.72 -9.02 -47.86
N LYS A 329 13.57 -9.51 -48.28
CA LYS A 329 12.68 -8.86 -49.22
C LYS A 329 11.22 -8.99 -48.83
N ALA A 330 10.38 -8.11 -49.35
CA ALA A 330 8.94 -8.20 -49.16
C ALA A 330 8.38 -9.56 -49.60
N GLY A 331 7.52 -10.14 -48.77
CA GLY A 331 6.95 -11.47 -48.95
C GLY A 331 7.68 -12.59 -48.22
N ASP A 332 8.92 -12.38 -47.78
CA ASP A 332 9.63 -13.39 -46.96
C ASP A 332 8.90 -13.58 -45.61
N CYS A 333 8.78 -14.84 -45.17
CA CYS A 333 8.13 -15.20 -43.92
C CYS A 333 9.05 -16.09 -43.08
N THR A 334 8.90 -15.97 -41.74
CA THR A 334 9.52 -16.93 -40.84
C THR A 334 8.74 -18.24 -40.77
N ASP A 335 9.37 -19.26 -40.24
CA ASP A 335 8.64 -20.38 -39.67
C ASP A 335 7.94 -19.93 -38.36
N ILE A 336 7.08 -20.80 -37.82
CA ILE A 336 6.43 -20.57 -36.55
C ILE A 336 7.48 -20.69 -35.43
N LEU A 337 7.69 -19.63 -34.68
CA LEU A 337 8.56 -19.57 -33.51
C LEU A 337 7.72 -19.71 -32.23
N PHE A 338 8.32 -20.30 -31.20
CA PHE A 338 7.70 -20.42 -29.89
C PHE A 338 8.63 -19.86 -28.82
N GLU A 339 8.16 -18.82 -28.13
CA GLU A 339 8.90 -18.18 -27.04
C GLU A 339 7.91 -17.62 -26.02
N ASN A 340 8.20 -17.75 -24.71
CA ASN A 340 7.39 -17.19 -23.62
C ASN A 340 5.88 -17.52 -23.75
N ASN A 341 5.54 -18.80 -23.94
CA ASN A 341 4.18 -19.30 -24.15
C ASN A 341 3.44 -18.69 -25.36
N THR A 342 4.15 -18.11 -26.32
CA THR A 342 3.57 -17.47 -27.49
C THR A 342 4.12 -18.11 -28.76
N TYR A 343 3.24 -18.59 -29.63
CA TYR A 343 3.58 -18.93 -31.01
C TYR A 343 3.50 -17.68 -31.86
N ALA A 344 4.54 -17.41 -32.65
CA ALA A 344 4.56 -16.23 -33.50
C ALA A 344 5.25 -16.51 -34.83
N MET A 345 4.83 -15.80 -35.88
CA MET A 345 5.49 -15.76 -37.18
C MET A 345 5.46 -14.33 -37.75
N ALA A 346 6.43 -13.99 -38.54
CA ALA A 346 6.55 -12.66 -39.13
C ALA A 346 6.64 -12.75 -40.66
N ARG A 347 6.02 -11.79 -41.34
CA ARG A 347 6.15 -11.57 -42.80
C ARG A 347 6.69 -10.18 -43.08
N ILE A 348 7.70 -10.09 -43.93
CA ILE A 348 8.26 -8.82 -44.36
C ILE A 348 7.29 -8.15 -45.36
N MET A 349 6.78 -6.99 -44.97
CA MET A 349 5.94 -6.17 -45.87
C MET A 349 6.77 -5.22 -46.71
N LYS A 350 7.88 -4.72 -46.18
CA LYS A 350 8.82 -3.85 -46.87
C LYS A 350 10.21 -3.97 -46.23
N ALA A 351 11.24 -4.08 -47.06
CA ALA A 351 12.63 -4.12 -46.61
C ALA A 351 13.55 -3.38 -47.58
N GLY A 352 14.82 -3.23 -47.23
CA GLY A 352 15.85 -2.63 -48.07
C GLY A 352 15.72 -1.11 -48.24
N TYR A 353 15.14 -0.43 -47.27
CA TYR A 353 15.07 1.03 -47.21
C TYR A 353 15.61 1.55 -45.86
N SER A 354 15.89 2.84 -45.81
CA SER A 354 16.36 3.51 -44.61
C SER A 354 15.50 4.73 -44.34
N MET A 355 15.18 4.96 -43.10
CA MET A 355 14.48 6.16 -42.63
C MET A 355 15.15 6.69 -41.37
N PRO A 356 15.04 8.00 -41.10
CA PRO A 356 15.50 8.56 -39.86
C PRO A 356 14.74 8.00 -38.64
N ASP A 357 15.40 7.89 -37.50
CA ASP A 357 14.79 7.49 -36.23
C ASP A 357 14.42 8.68 -35.36
N SER A 358 14.88 9.87 -35.70
CA SER A 358 14.71 11.07 -34.91
C SER A 358 14.61 12.30 -35.80
N VAL A 359 13.99 13.33 -35.29
CA VAL A 359 13.82 14.63 -35.94
C VAL A 359 13.86 15.72 -34.87
N GLU A 360 14.48 16.84 -35.18
CA GLU A 360 14.45 18.05 -34.40
C GLU A 360 13.36 18.97 -34.94
N LEU A 361 12.44 19.35 -34.09
CA LEU A 361 11.25 20.12 -34.45
C LEU A 361 11.25 21.48 -33.72
N LYS A 362 10.61 22.44 -34.42
CA LYS A 362 10.29 23.76 -33.88
C LYS A 362 8.80 24.01 -34.12
N ALA A 363 8.08 24.40 -33.07
CA ALA A 363 6.69 24.80 -33.20
C ALA A 363 6.62 26.25 -33.67
N ILE A 364 5.80 26.53 -34.70
CA ILE A 364 5.55 27.85 -35.20
C ILE A 364 4.30 28.41 -34.50
N VAL A 365 4.46 29.54 -33.80
CA VAL A 365 3.38 30.18 -33.09
C VAL A 365 2.90 31.40 -33.85
N GLU A 366 1.67 31.39 -34.33
CA GLU A 366 1.08 32.49 -35.07
C GLU A 366 0.91 33.73 -34.18
N GLY A 367 1.71 34.78 -34.40
CA GLY A 367 1.70 36.02 -33.62
C GLY A 367 2.50 36.02 -32.35
N GLY A 368 3.29 34.97 -32.09
CA GLY A 368 4.19 34.83 -30.91
C GLY A 368 5.64 34.52 -31.31
N GLU A 369 6.47 34.13 -30.35
CA GLU A 369 7.82 33.63 -30.59
C GLU A 369 7.74 32.13 -30.91
N ASP A 370 8.44 31.70 -31.97
CA ASP A 370 8.55 30.28 -32.37
C ASP A 370 9.28 29.50 -31.26
N GLN A 371 8.81 28.28 -30.98
CA GLN A 371 9.34 27.47 -29.88
C GLN A 371 10.22 26.33 -30.41
N GLU A 372 11.47 26.27 -30.00
CA GLU A 372 12.37 25.15 -30.26
C GLU A 372 12.00 23.97 -29.35
N LEU A 373 11.55 22.86 -29.95
CA LEU A 373 11.11 21.68 -29.21
C LEU A 373 12.24 20.66 -28.98
N GLY A 374 13.34 20.78 -29.75
CA GLY A 374 14.47 19.88 -29.70
C GLY A 374 14.27 18.55 -30.42
N TRP A 375 15.04 17.52 -30.00
CA TRP A 375 15.08 16.23 -30.69
C TRP A 375 14.02 15.26 -30.13
N PHE A 376 13.26 14.65 -31.06
CA PHE A 376 12.31 13.58 -30.78
C PHE A 376 12.71 12.29 -31.47
N LYS A 377 12.50 11.15 -30.81
CA LYS A 377 12.50 9.87 -31.54
C LYS A 377 11.17 9.68 -32.28
N ALA A 378 11.22 9.01 -33.38
CA ALA A 378 10.02 8.67 -34.18
C ALA A 378 8.93 7.95 -33.34
N THR A 379 9.35 7.17 -32.35
CA THR A 379 8.47 6.43 -31.43
C THR A 379 7.77 7.29 -30.40
N ASP A 380 8.30 8.46 -30.11
CA ASP A 380 7.85 9.35 -29.05
C ASP A 380 6.85 10.39 -29.59
N LEU A 381 6.71 10.48 -30.92
CA LEU A 381 5.78 11.38 -31.59
C LEU A 381 4.49 10.66 -31.99
N PRO A 382 3.33 11.33 -31.89
CA PRO A 382 2.09 10.88 -32.53
C PRO A 382 2.29 10.66 -34.02
N LYS A 383 1.62 9.66 -34.60
CA LYS A 383 1.80 9.24 -36.01
C LYS A 383 1.56 10.38 -37.00
N ASN A 384 0.56 11.23 -36.74
CA ASN A 384 0.23 12.39 -37.57
C ASN A 384 1.34 13.47 -37.58
N ILE A 385 2.22 13.49 -36.56
CA ILE A 385 3.40 14.37 -36.51
C ILE A 385 4.63 13.64 -37.03
N ALA A 386 4.86 12.40 -36.63
CA ALA A 386 6.05 11.62 -36.99
C ALA A 386 6.16 11.38 -38.49
N GLU A 387 5.07 11.00 -39.18
CA GLU A 387 5.09 10.70 -40.60
C GLU A 387 5.53 11.89 -41.48
N PRO A 388 4.90 13.08 -41.41
CA PRO A 388 5.34 14.24 -42.20
C PRO A 388 6.71 14.76 -41.73
N ALA A 389 7.04 14.73 -40.45
CA ALA A 389 8.32 15.20 -39.93
C ALA A 389 9.51 14.37 -40.45
N LEU A 390 9.40 13.06 -40.52
CA LEU A 390 10.46 12.16 -40.96
C LEU A 390 10.53 12.04 -42.49
N ALA A 391 9.43 12.32 -43.20
CA ALA A 391 9.38 12.32 -44.68
C ALA A 391 9.79 13.64 -45.31
N GLY A 392 9.75 14.74 -44.53
CA GLY A 392 10.06 16.09 -45.01
C GLY A 392 11.57 16.36 -45.11
N LYS A 393 11.92 17.62 -45.30
CA LYS A 393 13.31 18.10 -45.40
C LYS A 393 13.55 19.19 -44.35
N ARG A 394 14.82 19.39 -43.99
CA ARG A 394 15.22 20.51 -43.15
C ARG A 394 14.66 21.84 -43.67
N GLY A 395 14.03 22.62 -42.80
CA GLY A 395 13.36 23.88 -43.11
C GLY A 395 11.95 23.75 -43.65
N GLU A 396 11.45 22.52 -43.88
CA GLU A 396 10.07 22.29 -44.33
C GLU A 396 9.10 22.44 -43.16
N ARG A 397 7.94 23.05 -43.45
CA ARG A 397 6.86 23.26 -42.50
C ARG A 397 5.68 22.38 -42.83
N PHE A 398 5.07 21.80 -41.83
CA PHE A 398 3.85 21.01 -41.97
C PHE A 398 2.89 21.33 -40.82
N THR A 399 1.59 21.26 -41.11
CA THR A 399 0.55 21.56 -40.16
C THR A 399 -0.27 20.29 -39.87
N VAL A 400 -0.52 20.02 -38.61
CA VAL A 400 -1.30 18.85 -38.17
C VAL A 400 -2.31 19.26 -37.14
N ALA A 401 -3.40 18.52 -37.06
CA ALA A 401 -4.39 18.70 -36.00
C ALA A 401 -3.81 18.19 -34.65
N VAL A 402 -3.85 19.05 -33.63
CA VAL A 402 -3.42 18.74 -32.26
C VAL A 402 -4.53 19.18 -31.31
N GLY A 403 -5.21 18.22 -30.68
CA GLY A 403 -6.40 18.51 -29.89
C GLY A 403 -7.53 19.13 -30.74
N MET A 404 -8.04 20.26 -30.31
CA MET A 404 -9.09 21.01 -31.04
C MET A 404 -8.55 22.12 -31.95
N GLY A 405 -7.23 22.17 -32.20
CA GLY A 405 -6.58 23.18 -33.03
C GLY A 405 -5.65 22.58 -34.07
N GLU A 406 -5.02 23.44 -34.85
CA GLU A 406 -3.95 23.08 -35.77
C GLU A 406 -2.63 23.63 -35.27
N GLN A 407 -1.57 22.81 -35.34
CA GLN A 407 -0.21 23.21 -34.97
C GLN A 407 0.69 23.07 -36.19
N THR A 408 1.47 24.10 -36.49
CA THR A 408 2.49 24.09 -37.56
C THR A 408 3.84 23.83 -36.93
N TYR A 409 4.57 22.86 -37.52
CA TYR A 409 5.94 22.53 -37.13
C TYR A 409 6.90 22.84 -38.27
N GLU A 410 8.14 23.21 -37.91
CA GLU A 410 9.27 23.33 -38.86
C GLU A 410 10.32 22.28 -38.51
N ILE A 411 10.82 21.57 -39.53
CA ILE A 411 11.87 20.56 -39.37
C ILE A 411 13.22 21.26 -39.28
N MET A 412 13.85 21.23 -38.11
CA MET A 412 15.14 21.86 -37.86
C MET A 412 16.30 20.98 -38.32
N GLU A 413 16.26 19.72 -37.95
CA GLU A 413 17.23 18.70 -38.40
C GLU A 413 16.59 17.32 -38.38
N ILE A 414 17.11 16.44 -39.24
CA ILE A 414 16.64 15.05 -39.37
C ILE A 414 17.80 14.14 -39.02
N GLY A 415 17.56 13.15 -38.19
CA GLY A 415 18.53 12.14 -37.75
C GLY A 415 19.08 11.34 -38.95
N LYS A 416 20.22 10.70 -38.74
CA LYS A 416 20.82 9.85 -39.79
C LYS A 416 19.87 8.68 -40.11
N PRO A 417 19.60 8.44 -41.42
CA PRO A 417 18.78 7.30 -41.79
C PRO A 417 19.38 5.99 -41.33
N SER A 418 18.58 5.17 -40.66
CA SER A 418 18.91 3.80 -40.29
C SER A 418 18.11 2.80 -41.09
N PRO A 419 18.62 1.56 -41.33
CA PRO A 419 17.89 0.52 -42.01
C PRO A 419 16.55 0.23 -41.34
N LYS A 420 15.50 0.08 -42.15
CA LYS A 420 14.14 -0.20 -41.66
C LYS A 420 13.55 -1.42 -42.34
N VAL A 421 12.66 -2.06 -41.60
CA VAL A 421 11.80 -3.14 -42.10
C VAL A 421 10.38 -2.93 -41.58
N LYS A 422 9.40 -3.19 -42.42
CA LYS A 422 7.99 -3.25 -42.03
C LYS A 422 7.58 -4.71 -41.94
N LEU A 423 7.06 -5.12 -40.80
CA LEU A 423 6.63 -6.49 -40.52
C LEU A 423 5.12 -6.57 -40.26
N ALA A 424 4.52 -7.64 -40.74
CA ALA A 424 3.29 -8.16 -40.19
C ALA A 424 3.68 -9.28 -39.21
N ILE A 425 3.20 -9.22 -37.99
CA ILE A 425 3.47 -10.22 -36.96
C ILE A 425 2.14 -10.85 -36.58
N LEU A 426 2.03 -12.16 -36.75
CA LEU A 426 0.91 -12.95 -36.22
C LEU A 426 1.41 -13.70 -35.00
N ALA A 427 0.86 -13.37 -33.86
CA ALA A 427 1.25 -13.94 -32.55
C ALA A 427 0.02 -14.47 -31.81
N ARG A 428 0.19 -15.63 -31.18
CA ARG A 428 -0.85 -16.27 -30.40
C ARG A 428 -0.29 -16.76 -29.08
N GLU A 429 -0.72 -16.13 -28.00
CA GLU A 429 -0.40 -16.58 -26.65
C GLU A 429 -1.20 -17.83 -26.32
N VAL A 430 -0.54 -18.82 -25.71
CA VAL A 430 -1.23 -20.04 -25.28
C VAL A 430 -1.88 -19.77 -23.93
N THR A 431 -3.19 -19.70 -23.92
CA THR A 431 -3.99 -19.53 -22.71
C THR A 431 -4.73 -20.82 -22.35
N PRO A 432 -5.05 -21.06 -21.07
CA PRO A 432 -5.84 -22.22 -20.68
C PRO A 432 -7.21 -22.22 -21.35
N SER A 433 -7.57 -23.32 -22.01
CA SER A 433 -8.91 -23.48 -22.56
C SER A 433 -9.95 -23.67 -21.44
N SER A 434 -11.23 -23.46 -21.75
CA SER A 434 -12.34 -23.74 -20.84
C SER A 434 -12.33 -25.18 -20.31
N LYS A 435 -11.79 -26.12 -21.10
CA LYS A 435 -11.64 -27.52 -20.68
C LYS A 435 -10.54 -27.66 -19.63
N THR A 436 -9.38 -27.05 -19.85
CA THR A 436 -8.26 -27.04 -18.89
C THR A 436 -8.67 -26.36 -17.59
N TYR A 437 -9.32 -25.19 -17.68
CA TYR A 437 -9.90 -24.49 -16.54
C TYR A 437 -10.86 -25.40 -15.74
N SER A 438 -11.78 -26.07 -16.41
CA SER A 438 -12.73 -26.98 -15.75
C SER A 438 -12.05 -28.18 -15.10
N ILE A 439 -10.98 -28.72 -15.69
CA ILE A 439 -10.23 -29.84 -15.10
C ILE A 439 -9.58 -29.39 -13.80
N ILE A 440 -8.87 -28.26 -13.80
CA ILE A 440 -8.17 -27.75 -12.61
C ILE A 440 -9.18 -27.38 -11.51
N TYR A 441 -10.30 -26.73 -11.89
CA TYR A 441 -11.39 -26.42 -10.95
C TYR A 441 -11.96 -27.68 -10.30
N ASN A 442 -12.22 -28.72 -11.09
CA ASN A 442 -12.76 -29.99 -10.58
C ASN A 442 -11.75 -30.72 -9.68
N GLN A 443 -10.46 -30.63 -9.96
CA GLN A 443 -9.42 -31.15 -9.08
C GLN A 443 -9.44 -30.45 -7.72
N ALA A 444 -9.52 -29.11 -7.72
CA ALA A 444 -9.65 -28.33 -6.50
C ALA A 444 -10.94 -28.68 -5.72
N LYS A 445 -12.07 -28.82 -6.42
CA LYS A 445 -13.34 -29.24 -5.80
C LYS A 445 -13.28 -30.64 -5.19
N GLN A 446 -12.70 -31.62 -5.89
CA GLN A 446 -12.54 -32.96 -5.37
C GLN A 446 -11.65 -32.96 -4.12
N PHE A 447 -10.59 -32.15 -4.11
CA PHE A 447 -9.71 -32.04 -2.95
C PHE A 447 -10.44 -31.55 -1.68
N ILE A 448 -11.40 -30.64 -1.82
CA ILE A 448 -12.25 -30.19 -0.70
C ILE A 448 -13.16 -31.31 -0.20
N VAL A 449 -13.77 -32.08 -1.11
CA VAL A 449 -14.68 -33.17 -0.74
C VAL A 449 -13.97 -34.23 0.12
N ASP A 450 -12.73 -34.53 -0.25
CA ASP A 450 -11.90 -35.51 0.43
C ASP A 450 -11.30 -34.97 1.73
N ASN A 451 -11.14 -33.65 1.86
CA ASN A 451 -10.44 -32.96 2.95
C ASN A 451 -11.22 -31.74 3.47
N ASN A 452 -12.34 -32.00 4.16
CA ASN A 452 -13.36 -31.00 4.51
C ASN A 452 -13.12 -30.24 5.83
N ASN A 453 -11.95 -30.39 6.45
CA ASN A 453 -11.54 -29.64 7.63
C ASN A 453 -10.07 -29.22 7.55
N ALA A 454 -9.67 -28.23 8.37
CA ALA A 454 -8.36 -27.60 8.30
C ALA A 454 -7.18 -28.59 8.47
N GLU A 455 -7.29 -29.55 9.40
CA GLU A 455 -6.23 -30.53 9.65
C GLU A 455 -6.09 -31.51 8.48
N ALA A 456 -7.23 -32.03 7.96
CA ALA A 456 -7.24 -32.93 6.83
C ALA A 456 -6.70 -32.26 5.56
N LEU A 457 -7.11 -31.01 5.31
CA LEU A 457 -6.62 -30.21 4.18
C LEU A 457 -5.10 -29.99 4.25
N GLU A 458 -4.59 -29.59 5.41
CA GLU A 458 -3.15 -29.36 5.60
C GLU A 458 -2.34 -30.64 5.39
N LYS A 459 -2.78 -31.74 6.00
CA LYS A 459 -2.11 -33.05 5.88
C LYS A 459 -2.10 -33.53 4.43
N ALA A 460 -3.26 -33.51 3.77
CA ALA A 460 -3.38 -33.96 2.38
C ALA A 460 -2.55 -33.07 1.42
N ALA A 461 -2.52 -31.76 1.66
CA ALA A 461 -1.69 -30.85 0.88
C ALA A 461 -0.21 -31.17 1.01
N GLN A 462 0.27 -31.45 2.23
CA GLN A 462 1.66 -31.85 2.47
C GLN A 462 1.98 -33.20 1.80
N GLU A 463 1.08 -34.19 1.89
CA GLU A 463 1.22 -35.49 1.23
C GLU A 463 1.24 -35.36 -0.31
N ALA A 464 0.49 -34.40 -0.85
CA ALA A 464 0.48 -34.08 -2.29
C ALA A 464 1.64 -33.17 -2.73
N GLY A 465 2.54 -32.76 -1.82
CA GLY A 465 3.66 -31.87 -2.11
C GLY A 465 3.24 -30.41 -2.41
N MET A 466 2.04 -30.02 -2.02
CA MET A 466 1.52 -28.67 -2.20
C MET A 466 2.01 -27.74 -1.09
N THR A 467 2.27 -26.47 -1.42
CA THR A 467 2.65 -25.46 -0.43
C THR A 467 1.40 -24.96 0.30
N VAL A 468 1.41 -25.11 1.62
CA VAL A 468 0.39 -24.53 2.51
C VAL A 468 0.90 -23.18 3.00
N ILE A 469 0.17 -22.09 2.70
CA ILE A 469 0.58 -20.73 2.99
C ILE A 469 -0.28 -20.18 4.13
N PRO A 470 0.31 -19.86 5.30
CA PRO A 470 -0.42 -19.23 6.39
C PRO A 470 -0.58 -17.73 6.16
N GLN A 471 -1.73 -17.20 6.58
CA GLN A 471 -2.01 -15.77 6.65
C GLN A 471 -2.64 -15.45 7.99
N TYR A 472 -2.07 -14.48 8.68
CA TYR A 472 -2.46 -14.07 10.02
C TYR A 472 -3.01 -12.64 10.01
N ASN A 473 -3.75 -12.28 11.06
CA ASN A 473 -4.22 -10.92 11.31
C ASN A 473 -5.09 -10.34 10.17
N LEU A 474 -5.88 -11.19 9.50
CA LEU A 474 -6.86 -10.72 8.52
C LEU A 474 -7.99 -10.00 9.27
N THR A 475 -8.13 -8.71 9.06
CA THR A 475 -9.27 -7.91 9.56
C THR A 475 -10.42 -7.95 8.57
N ALA A 476 -11.62 -7.60 9.00
CA ALA A 476 -12.80 -7.58 8.14
C ALA A 476 -12.65 -6.62 6.94
N THR A 477 -11.75 -5.66 7.01
CA THR A 477 -11.46 -4.67 5.96
C THR A 477 -10.18 -4.97 5.18
N THR A 478 -9.53 -6.11 5.41
CA THR A 478 -8.37 -6.55 4.63
C THR A 478 -8.79 -6.74 3.16
N GLU A 479 -8.19 -6.00 2.24
CA GLU A 479 -8.54 -6.01 0.82
C GLU A 479 -7.87 -7.16 0.06
N LYS A 480 -6.70 -7.62 0.52
CA LYS A 480 -5.88 -8.61 -0.19
C LYS A 480 -5.25 -9.61 0.77
N VAL A 481 -5.31 -10.88 0.40
CA VAL A 481 -4.68 -11.99 1.14
C VAL A 481 -3.31 -12.29 0.54
N GLY A 482 -2.26 -11.89 1.23
CA GLY A 482 -0.89 -12.09 0.76
C GLY A 482 -0.65 -11.54 -0.64
N GLN A 483 -0.19 -12.40 -1.56
CA GLN A 483 0.05 -12.03 -2.97
C GLN A 483 -1.10 -12.43 -3.92
N LEU A 484 -2.19 -13.00 -3.39
CA LEU A 484 -3.32 -13.44 -4.21
C LEU A 484 -4.05 -12.24 -4.82
N LYS A 485 -4.29 -12.28 -6.11
CA LYS A 485 -5.11 -11.28 -6.80
C LYS A 485 -6.59 -11.50 -6.52
N SER A 486 -7.37 -10.43 -6.47
CA SER A 486 -8.83 -10.49 -6.30
C SER A 486 -9.29 -11.38 -5.14
N SER A 487 -8.57 -11.33 -4.01
CA SER A 487 -8.74 -12.28 -2.88
C SER A 487 -9.67 -11.79 -1.77
N ARG A 488 -10.33 -10.65 -1.95
CA ARG A 488 -11.31 -10.10 -0.99
C ARG A 488 -12.43 -11.11 -0.60
N PRO A 489 -12.97 -11.95 -1.51
CA PRO A 489 -13.96 -12.96 -1.16
C PRO A 489 -13.49 -13.95 -0.09
N ILE A 490 -12.19 -14.27 -0.03
CA ILE A 490 -11.61 -15.14 1.00
C ILE A 490 -11.73 -14.50 2.38
N VAL A 491 -11.45 -13.19 2.49
CA VAL A 491 -11.57 -12.45 3.75
C VAL A 491 -13.03 -12.43 4.23
N ARG A 492 -13.97 -12.14 3.34
CA ARG A 492 -15.40 -12.16 3.66
C ARG A 492 -15.83 -13.54 4.18
N TRP A 493 -15.46 -14.59 3.47
CA TRP A 493 -15.72 -15.95 3.91
C TRP A 493 -15.12 -16.26 5.28
N ALA A 494 -13.88 -15.82 5.54
CA ALA A 494 -13.19 -16.07 6.81
C ALA A 494 -13.92 -15.44 8.01
N PHE A 495 -14.65 -14.33 7.82
CA PHE A 495 -15.47 -13.70 8.86
C PHE A 495 -16.86 -14.34 9.04
N GLU A 496 -17.33 -15.12 8.08
CA GLU A 496 -18.59 -15.86 8.15
C GLU A 496 -18.39 -17.33 8.58
N ALA A 497 -17.21 -17.88 8.35
CA ALA A 497 -16.86 -19.27 8.62
C ALA A 497 -16.64 -19.57 10.10
N LYS A 498 -16.69 -20.85 10.45
CA LYS A 498 -16.31 -21.37 11.77
C LYS A 498 -14.86 -21.84 11.76
N GLU A 499 -14.20 -21.75 12.91
CA GLU A 499 -12.86 -22.30 13.08
C GLU A 499 -12.79 -23.78 12.67
N GLY A 500 -11.75 -24.13 11.92
CA GLY A 500 -11.58 -25.46 11.33
C GLY A 500 -12.30 -25.68 10.00
N GLN A 501 -13.16 -24.76 9.56
CA GLN A 501 -13.90 -24.88 8.30
C GLN A 501 -12.99 -24.64 7.09
N VAL A 502 -13.24 -25.42 6.02
CA VAL A 502 -12.62 -25.24 4.70
C VAL A 502 -13.60 -24.50 3.78
N SER A 503 -13.07 -23.62 2.95
CA SER A 503 -13.84 -22.82 2.00
C SER A 503 -14.26 -23.63 0.78
N ASP A 504 -15.12 -23.04 -0.03
CA ASP A 504 -15.24 -23.41 -1.44
C ASP A 504 -14.01 -22.95 -2.24
N VAL A 505 -13.94 -23.29 -3.53
CA VAL A 505 -12.89 -22.83 -4.42
C VAL A 505 -13.10 -21.35 -4.76
N PHE A 506 -12.09 -20.52 -4.47
CA PHE A 506 -12.05 -19.13 -4.90
C PHE A 506 -11.19 -19.00 -6.16
N GLU A 507 -11.60 -18.13 -7.06
CA GLU A 507 -10.79 -17.71 -8.20
C GLU A 507 -10.05 -16.42 -7.85
N CYS A 508 -8.71 -16.49 -7.84
CA CYS A 508 -7.84 -15.41 -7.43
C CYS A 508 -6.84 -15.11 -8.56
N GLY A 509 -7.30 -14.37 -9.58
CA GLY A 509 -6.50 -14.12 -10.78
C GLY A 509 -6.29 -15.39 -11.58
N GLN A 510 -5.05 -15.84 -11.72
CA GLN A 510 -4.69 -17.06 -12.43
C GLN A 510 -4.51 -18.27 -11.49
N GLN A 511 -5.23 -18.28 -10.37
CA GLN A 511 -5.16 -19.36 -9.38
C GLN A 511 -6.54 -19.72 -8.85
N PHE A 512 -6.78 -21.01 -8.60
CA PHE A 512 -7.85 -21.47 -7.74
C PHE A 512 -7.30 -21.66 -6.33
N VAL A 513 -7.98 -21.09 -5.34
CA VAL A 513 -7.53 -21.08 -3.95
C VAL A 513 -8.56 -21.78 -3.06
N ILE A 514 -8.09 -22.63 -2.18
CA ILE A 514 -8.85 -23.26 -1.10
C ILE A 514 -8.26 -22.77 0.21
N ALA A 515 -9.09 -22.18 1.06
CA ALA A 515 -8.68 -21.67 2.37
C ALA A 515 -9.31 -22.49 3.49
N ALA A 516 -8.59 -22.62 4.60
CA ALA A 516 -9.08 -23.16 5.86
C ALA A 516 -8.93 -22.11 6.96
N LEU A 517 -9.99 -21.87 7.72
CA LEU A 517 -9.98 -20.95 8.86
C LEU A 517 -9.32 -21.65 10.05
N THR A 518 -8.21 -21.13 10.53
CA THR A 518 -7.43 -21.74 11.62
C THR A 518 -7.61 -21.06 12.96
N GLU A 519 -7.92 -19.73 12.97
CA GLU A 519 -8.14 -18.99 14.21
C GLU A 519 -9.21 -17.92 14.05
N VAL A 520 -10.01 -17.74 15.10
CA VAL A 520 -11.04 -16.71 15.24
C VAL A 520 -10.72 -15.86 16.45
N ASN A 521 -10.37 -14.61 16.26
CA ASN A 521 -10.01 -13.67 17.31
C ASN A 521 -11.00 -12.49 17.31
N ASP A 522 -12.09 -12.61 18.06
CA ASP A 522 -13.14 -11.57 18.18
C ASP A 522 -12.96 -10.65 19.39
N GLY A 523 -12.03 -10.96 20.29
CA GLY A 523 -11.78 -10.18 21.51
C GLY A 523 -11.01 -8.90 21.26
N GLU A 524 -11.25 -7.89 22.11
CA GLU A 524 -10.49 -6.62 22.13
C GLU A 524 -9.00 -6.82 22.45
N TYR A 525 -8.68 -7.91 23.14
CA TYR A 525 -7.33 -8.27 23.55
C TYR A 525 -6.98 -9.69 23.13
N ARG A 526 -5.74 -9.93 22.75
CA ARG A 526 -5.23 -11.27 22.50
C ARG A 526 -5.46 -12.16 23.73
N PRO A 527 -6.05 -13.35 23.57
CA PRO A 527 -6.28 -14.24 24.70
C PRO A 527 -5.00 -14.56 25.46
N MET A 528 -5.08 -14.71 26.79
CA MET A 528 -3.92 -15.06 27.63
C MET A 528 -3.22 -16.34 27.14
N GLU A 529 -3.98 -17.30 26.62
CA GLU A 529 -3.42 -18.56 26.07
C GLU A 529 -2.56 -18.32 24.82
N ALA A 530 -2.91 -17.37 23.97
CA ALA A 530 -2.13 -17.02 22.77
C ALA A 530 -0.77 -16.38 23.11
N VAL A 531 -0.65 -15.76 24.28
CA VAL A 531 0.58 -15.10 24.77
C VAL A 531 1.20 -15.84 25.96
N ARG A 532 0.63 -17.02 26.32
CA ARG A 532 1.06 -17.79 27.51
C ARG A 532 2.55 -18.15 27.49
N ALA A 533 3.09 -18.52 26.35
CA ALA A 533 4.49 -18.91 26.23
C ALA A 533 5.44 -17.73 26.58
N GLU A 534 5.15 -16.55 26.05
CA GLU A 534 5.86 -15.29 26.33
C GLU A 534 5.77 -14.93 27.81
N LEU A 535 4.55 -14.94 28.36
CA LEU A 535 4.31 -14.64 29.78
C LEU A 535 4.96 -15.66 30.70
N THR A 536 4.98 -16.95 30.32
CA THR A 536 5.64 -18.00 31.10
C THR A 536 7.15 -17.80 31.12
N TYR A 537 7.74 -17.42 29.99
CA TYR A 537 9.17 -17.09 29.90
C TYR A 537 9.53 -15.92 30.82
N GLU A 538 8.75 -14.83 30.78
CA GLU A 538 8.95 -13.67 31.65
C GLU A 538 8.76 -14.03 33.14
N ALA A 539 7.68 -14.73 33.48
CA ALA A 539 7.41 -15.18 34.82
C ALA A 539 8.53 -16.08 35.36
N THR A 540 9.07 -16.97 34.51
CA THR A 540 10.18 -17.84 34.89
C THR A 540 11.46 -17.04 35.17
N ASN A 541 11.75 -16.03 34.33
CA ASN A 541 12.91 -15.15 34.56
C ASN A 541 12.73 -14.32 35.83
N ASN A 542 11.53 -13.82 36.12
CA ASN A 542 11.21 -13.12 37.36
C ASN A 542 11.40 -14.04 38.58
N ALA A 543 10.95 -15.28 38.52
CA ALA A 543 11.14 -16.26 39.58
C ALA A 543 12.62 -16.63 39.78
N LYS A 544 13.38 -16.78 38.68
CA LYS A 544 14.84 -17.00 38.73
C LYS A 544 15.56 -15.79 39.31
N ALA A 545 15.14 -14.57 38.99
CA ALA A 545 15.68 -13.36 39.60
C ALA A 545 15.50 -13.36 41.12
N ALA A 546 14.29 -13.64 41.58
CA ALA A 546 14.00 -13.72 43.00
C ALA A 546 14.82 -14.85 43.69
N TYR A 547 14.98 -15.99 43.03
CA TYR A 547 15.81 -17.09 43.54
C TYR A 547 17.28 -16.67 43.69
N ILE A 548 17.87 -16.08 42.65
CA ILE A 548 19.27 -15.61 42.68
C ILE A 548 19.45 -14.50 43.72
N GLN A 549 18.53 -13.53 43.76
CA GLN A 549 18.57 -12.46 44.76
C GLN A 549 18.54 -12.98 46.19
N LYS A 550 17.77 -14.04 46.45
CA LYS A 550 17.73 -14.71 47.79
C LYS A 550 19.07 -15.38 48.13
N GLU A 551 19.70 -16.04 47.16
CA GLU A 551 21.04 -16.66 47.34
C GLU A 551 22.11 -15.61 47.64
N LEU A 552 22.00 -14.43 47.03
CA LEU A 552 22.96 -13.33 47.20
C LEU A 552 22.71 -12.45 48.41
N LYS A 553 21.67 -12.72 49.18
CA LYS A 553 21.38 -11.97 50.35
C LYS A 553 22.53 -12.03 51.36
N GLY A 554 23.02 -10.87 51.83
CA GLY A 554 24.12 -10.76 52.77
C GLY A 554 25.51 -10.97 52.18
N VAL A 555 25.65 -10.93 50.87
CA VAL A 555 26.94 -10.89 50.20
C VAL A 555 27.52 -9.47 50.30
N GLU A 556 28.74 -9.34 50.84
CA GLU A 556 29.36 -8.06 51.17
C GLU A 556 30.57 -7.72 50.24
N SER A 557 30.96 -8.64 49.37
CA SER A 557 32.03 -8.38 48.40
C SER A 557 31.71 -8.95 47.01
N LEU A 558 32.34 -8.37 45.97
CA LEU A 558 32.14 -8.80 44.60
C LEU A 558 32.75 -10.18 44.34
N GLU A 559 33.84 -10.51 45.04
CA GLU A 559 34.50 -11.81 44.97
C GLU A 559 33.59 -12.91 45.54
N ALA A 560 32.94 -12.64 46.68
CA ALA A 560 31.96 -13.57 47.27
C ALA A 560 30.74 -13.72 46.36
N ALA A 561 30.32 -12.64 45.69
CA ALA A 561 29.29 -12.71 44.66
C ALA A 561 29.70 -13.57 43.45
N ALA A 562 30.92 -13.42 42.99
CA ALA A 562 31.49 -14.19 41.89
C ALA A 562 31.53 -15.68 42.20
N GLU A 563 32.01 -16.05 43.40
CA GLU A 563 32.04 -17.42 43.87
C GLU A 563 30.62 -18.02 43.93
N LYS A 564 29.67 -17.33 44.56
CA LYS A 564 28.27 -17.80 44.69
C LYS A 564 27.57 -17.90 43.32
N MET A 565 27.81 -16.97 42.44
CA MET A 565 27.22 -16.97 41.11
C MET A 565 27.89 -17.98 40.17
N GLY A 566 29.15 -18.39 40.48
CA GLY A 566 29.97 -19.20 39.59
C GLY A 566 30.28 -18.48 38.28
N GLN A 567 30.50 -17.18 38.33
CA GLN A 567 30.74 -16.31 37.17
C GLN A 567 31.96 -15.41 37.45
N PRO A 568 32.75 -15.09 36.42
CA PRO A 568 33.88 -14.18 36.56
C PRO A 568 33.45 -12.74 36.81
N ILE A 569 34.28 -12.00 37.55
CA ILE A 569 34.18 -10.56 37.67
C ILE A 569 34.54 -9.96 36.30
N GLN A 570 33.70 -9.09 35.81
CA GLN A 570 33.91 -8.32 34.58
C GLN A 570 34.18 -6.87 34.91
N HIS A 571 34.95 -6.21 34.07
CA HIS A 571 35.33 -4.81 34.22
C HIS A 571 34.78 -3.97 33.08
N ILE A 572 34.26 -2.79 33.42
CA ILE A 572 33.84 -1.75 32.47
C ILE A 572 34.68 -0.52 32.79
N GLU A 573 35.47 -0.08 31.82
CA GLU A 573 36.32 1.11 31.98
C GLU A 573 35.47 2.36 32.24
N ARG A 574 34.34 2.44 31.53
CA ARG A 574 33.44 3.58 31.66
C ARG A 574 32.00 3.21 31.29
N VAL A 575 31.06 3.69 32.11
CA VAL A 575 29.62 3.70 31.84
C VAL A 575 29.02 5.01 32.31
N SER A 576 28.08 5.55 31.53
CA SER A 576 27.37 6.81 31.78
C SER A 576 25.87 6.65 31.60
N LEU A 577 25.04 7.62 32.02
CA LEU A 577 23.59 7.59 31.81
C LEU A 577 23.21 7.70 30.33
N ALA A 578 24.11 8.24 29.49
CA ALA A 578 23.89 8.31 28.04
C ALA A 578 24.07 6.96 27.34
N ASP A 579 24.64 5.94 28.01
CA ASP A 579 24.88 4.63 27.42
C ASP A 579 23.58 3.80 27.41
N ASN A 580 23.32 3.11 26.33
CA ASN A 580 22.19 2.19 26.19
C ASN A 580 22.55 0.72 26.50
N ARG A 581 23.81 0.44 26.78
CA ARG A 581 24.34 -0.90 27.08
C ARG A 581 25.27 -0.86 28.27
N PHE A 582 25.20 -1.90 29.10
CA PHE A 582 26.10 -2.14 30.23
C PHE A 582 27.21 -3.11 29.80
N GLY A 583 28.29 -2.59 29.23
CA GLY A 583 29.36 -3.41 28.70
C GLY A 583 28.88 -4.51 27.74
N ASN A 584 29.33 -5.74 27.95
CA ASN A 584 28.94 -6.90 27.16
C ASN A 584 27.59 -7.52 27.58
N ALA A 585 27.00 -7.06 28.68
CA ALA A 585 25.75 -7.60 29.19
C ALA A 585 24.50 -7.14 28.42
N GLY A 586 24.64 -6.14 27.54
CA GLY A 586 23.52 -5.65 26.73
C GLY A 586 22.77 -4.46 27.34
N ALA A 587 21.53 -4.26 26.92
CA ALA A 587 20.70 -3.12 27.36
C ALA A 587 20.13 -3.38 28.77
N GLU A 588 20.82 -2.88 29.77
CA GLU A 588 20.53 -3.08 31.21
C GLU A 588 20.36 -1.71 31.93
N PRO A 589 19.28 -0.96 31.67
CA PRO A 589 19.13 0.40 32.19
C PRO A 589 19.09 0.46 33.72
N ALA A 590 18.50 -0.52 34.40
CA ALA A 590 18.46 -0.58 35.87
C ALA A 590 19.88 -0.74 36.48
N VAL A 591 20.74 -1.50 35.78
CA VAL A 591 22.13 -1.72 36.19
C VAL A 591 22.95 -0.46 35.98
N ILE A 592 22.80 0.19 34.81
CA ILE A 592 23.45 1.46 34.48
C ILE A 592 23.07 2.53 35.52
N GLY A 593 21.77 2.72 35.76
CA GLY A 593 21.27 3.69 36.72
C GLY A 593 21.81 3.45 38.13
N THR A 594 21.88 2.18 38.55
CA THR A 594 22.45 1.84 39.87
C THR A 594 23.96 2.13 39.94
N ALA A 595 24.71 1.76 38.88
CA ALA A 595 26.16 1.99 38.85
C ALA A 595 26.52 3.48 38.94
N ILE A 596 25.72 4.35 38.34
CA ILE A 596 25.93 5.81 38.36
C ILE A 596 25.46 6.44 39.68
N ALA A 597 24.33 5.95 40.21
CA ALA A 597 23.72 6.56 41.39
C ALA A 597 24.44 6.23 42.73
N GLN A 598 25.15 5.09 42.79
CA GLN A 598 25.86 4.69 44.00
C GLN A 598 27.25 5.31 44.09
N GLY A 599 27.78 5.46 45.30
CA GLY A 599 29.11 6.04 45.51
C GLY A 599 30.25 5.13 45.07
N GLU A 600 31.44 5.71 44.96
CA GLU A 600 32.68 4.99 44.67
C GLU A 600 32.95 3.90 45.70
N ASN A 601 33.41 2.75 45.24
CA ASN A 601 33.68 1.54 46.05
C ASN A 601 32.46 0.93 46.79
N VAL A 602 31.26 1.37 46.46
CA VAL A 602 30.01 0.78 47.00
C VAL A 602 29.61 -0.41 46.15
N LEU A 603 29.28 -1.53 46.83
CA LEU A 603 28.69 -2.72 46.22
C LEU A 603 27.16 -2.61 46.19
N SER A 604 26.53 -2.83 45.07
CA SER A 604 25.09 -2.81 44.96
C SER A 604 24.40 -3.98 45.69
N ALA A 605 23.15 -3.81 46.04
CA ALA A 605 22.27 -4.95 46.26
C ALA A 605 22.11 -5.73 44.91
N PRO A 606 21.67 -7.01 44.97
CA PRO A 606 21.40 -7.76 43.75
C PRO A 606 20.33 -7.08 42.85
N ILE A 607 20.71 -6.68 41.65
CA ILE A 607 19.87 -5.94 40.69
C ILE A 607 19.27 -6.93 39.70
N GLN A 608 17.95 -6.92 39.54
CA GLN A 608 17.30 -7.65 38.47
C GLN A 608 17.49 -6.89 37.16
N GLY A 609 18.24 -7.50 36.23
CA GLY A 609 18.36 -7.04 34.83
C GLY A 609 17.48 -7.84 33.88
N LYS A 610 17.57 -7.53 32.59
CA LYS A 610 16.85 -8.26 31.54
C LYS A 610 17.41 -9.65 31.30
N MET A 611 18.73 -9.80 31.34
CA MET A 611 19.42 -11.06 31.00
C MET A 611 19.80 -11.90 32.22
N GLY A 612 19.79 -11.32 33.43
CA GLY A 612 20.23 -11.98 34.65
C GLY A 612 20.15 -11.06 35.86
N VAL A 613 20.70 -11.52 36.99
CA VAL A 613 20.88 -10.71 38.21
C VAL A 613 22.32 -10.25 38.31
N PHE A 614 22.50 -8.99 38.60
CA PHE A 614 23.79 -8.31 38.69
C PHE A 614 24.12 -7.91 40.10
N MET A 615 25.40 -7.94 40.45
CA MET A 615 25.98 -7.17 41.51
C MET A 615 27.09 -6.30 40.94
N VAL A 616 27.05 -5.01 41.24
CA VAL A 616 27.94 -4.01 40.64
C VAL A 616 28.68 -3.30 41.78
N LYS A 617 29.98 -3.18 41.64
CA LYS A 617 30.81 -2.32 42.44
C LYS A 617 31.27 -1.14 41.60
N THR A 618 30.82 0.04 41.94
CA THR A 618 31.20 1.27 41.24
C THR A 618 32.64 1.62 41.58
N GLY A 619 33.44 1.87 40.55
CA GLY A 619 34.81 2.35 40.70
C GLY A 619 34.91 3.88 40.71
N ALA A 620 36.08 4.37 40.34
CA ALA A 620 36.31 5.80 40.30
C ALA A 620 35.54 6.49 39.19
N ALA A 621 35.29 7.77 39.39
CA ALA A 621 34.75 8.62 38.32
C ALA A 621 35.68 8.61 37.11
N ASN A 622 35.09 8.38 35.94
CA ASN A 622 35.78 8.35 34.66
C ASN A 622 35.03 9.24 33.67
N ASN A 623 35.27 10.55 33.83
CA ASN A 623 34.59 11.57 33.04
C ASN A 623 35.30 11.77 31.71
N ILE A 624 34.53 12.07 30.66
CA ILE A 624 35.09 12.53 29.40
C ILE A 624 35.58 13.97 29.61
N ASN A 625 36.81 14.25 29.18
CA ASN A 625 37.40 15.59 29.32
C ASN A 625 37.11 16.41 28.06
N GLU A 626 35.86 16.83 27.89
CA GLU A 626 35.39 17.66 26.81
C GLU A 626 34.84 18.99 27.36
N ASP A 627 35.00 20.06 26.61
CA ASP A 627 34.41 21.33 26.94
C ASP A 627 32.94 21.37 26.58
N PHE A 628 32.11 21.90 27.45
CA PHE A 628 30.67 22.07 27.17
C PHE A 628 30.45 23.21 26.18
N VAL A 629 30.02 22.88 24.98
CA VAL A 629 29.61 23.83 23.95
C VAL A 629 28.13 23.67 23.69
N VAL A 630 27.31 24.61 24.16
CA VAL A 630 25.83 24.56 24.12
C VAL A 630 25.32 24.26 22.73
N GLU A 631 25.84 24.92 21.69
CA GLU A 631 25.34 24.72 20.32
C GLU A 631 25.65 23.32 19.75
N ASN A 632 26.79 22.73 20.11
CA ASN A 632 27.13 21.37 19.70
C ASN A 632 26.18 20.36 20.29
N GLU A 633 25.86 20.48 21.59
CA GLU A 633 24.92 19.57 22.26
C GLU A 633 23.48 19.78 21.79
N LYS A 634 23.04 21.02 21.56
CA LYS A 634 21.75 21.30 20.93
C LYS A 634 21.62 20.65 19.56
N ASN A 635 22.65 20.78 18.71
CA ASN A 635 22.65 20.18 17.39
C ASN A 635 22.59 18.65 17.46
N ARG A 636 23.34 18.05 18.40
CA ARG A 636 23.34 16.61 18.62
C ARG A 636 21.96 16.10 19.07
N LEU A 637 21.33 16.78 20.00
CA LEU A 637 19.97 16.44 20.48
C LEU A 637 18.93 16.70 19.40
N SER A 638 19.01 17.82 18.69
CA SER A 638 18.08 18.14 17.60
C SER A 638 18.15 17.10 16.49
N SER A 639 19.35 16.61 16.15
CA SER A 639 19.51 15.51 15.20
C SER A 639 18.87 14.20 15.70
N ARG A 640 18.97 13.93 17.01
CA ARG A 640 18.34 12.75 17.63
C ARG A 640 16.82 12.85 17.63
N TYR A 641 16.27 14.05 17.77
CA TYR A 641 14.82 14.28 17.81
C TYR A 641 14.20 14.54 16.44
N ALA A 642 15.01 14.72 15.40
CA ALA A 642 14.53 15.10 14.05
C ALA A 642 13.49 14.12 13.45
N TYR A 643 13.48 12.87 13.84
CA TYR A 643 12.52 11.87 13.35
C TYR A 643 11.21 11.81 14.15
N LEU A 644 11.20 12.32 15.40
CA LEU A 644 10.02 12.21 16.28
C LEU A 644 8.75 12.89 15.70
N PRO A 645 8.84 14.06 15.07
CA PRO A 645 7.67 14.69 14.44
C PRO A 645 6.99 13.83 13.38
N TYR A 646 7.77 13.02 12.65
CA TYR A 646 7.23 12.10 11.64
C TYR A 646 6.55 10.89 12.29
N GLN A 647 7.06 10.41 13.43
CA GLN A 647 6.41 9.34 14.20
C GLN A 647 5.11 9.81 14.87
N ALA A 648 5.00 11.11 15.18
CA ALA A 648 3.81 11.66 15.81
C ALA A 648 2.55 11.47 14.93
N MET A 649 2.68 11.51 13.61
CA MET A 649 1.57 11.25 12.69
C MET A 649 1.07 9.82 12.82
N GLN A 650 1.98 8.85 12.84
CA GLN A 650 1.62 7.45 13.04
C GLN A 650 0.96 7.23 14.42
N ILE A 651 1.50 7.87 15.46
CA ILE A 651 0.93 7.79 16.82
C ILE A 651 -0.48 8.38 16.85
N LEU A 652 -0.73 9.50 16.15
CA LEU A 652 -2.06 10.09 16.06
C LEU A 652 -3.05 9.15 15.37
N GLU A 653 -2.64 8.53 14.27
CA GLU A 653 -3.46 7.54 13.57
C GLU A 653 -3.74 6.30 14.43
N ASP A 654 -2.72 5.79 15.13
CA ASP A 654 -2.83 4.62 16.02
C ASP A 654 -3.71 4.90 17.25
N GLN A 655 -3.76 6.16 17.71
CA GLN A 655 -4.56 6.59 18.86
C GLN A 655 -5.94 7.11 18.48
N ALA A 656 -6.16 7.43 17.19
CA ALA A 656 -7.44 7.92 16.71
C ALA A 656 -8.57 6.93 16.99
N GLU A 657 -9.70 7.44 17.45
CA GLU A 657 -10.92 6.63 17.60
C GLU A 657 -11.53 6.37 16.21
N VAL A 658 -11.15 5.25 15.60
CA VAL A 658 -11.59 4.85 14.26
C VAL A 658 -12.58 3.69 14.35
N VAL A 659 -13.79 3.89 13.82
CA VAL A 659 -14.78 2.84 13.58
C VAL A 659 -14.84 2.59 12.08
N ASP A 660 -14.43 1.42 11.64
CA ASP A 660 -14.39 1.02 10.23
C ASP A 660 -15.49 -0.01 9.94
N ASN A 661 -16.53 0.42 9.25
CA ASN A 661 -17.68 -0.40 8.88
C ASN A 661 -17.66 -0.80 7.39
N ARG A 662 -16.58 -0.56 6.66
CA ARG A 662 -16.48 -0.83 5.22
C ARG A 662 -16.85 -2.27 4.85
N ALA A 663 -16.53 -3.23 5.73
CA ALA A 663 -16.88 -4.63 5.54
C ALA A 663 -18.39 -4.88 5.34
N ASN A 664 -19.25 -3.98 5.80
CA ASN A 664 -20.70 -4.10 5.65
C ASN A 664 -21.22 -3.58 4.30
N PHE A 665 -20.35 -2.92 3.50
CA PHE A 665 -20.70 -2.24 2.24
C PHE A 665 -19.94 -2.82 1.03
N GLN A 666 -19.03 -3.75 1.25
CA GLN A 666 -18.15 -4.33 0.21
C GLN A 666 -18.50 -5.77 -0.12
#